data_c61889c0f30a2228aeb6e4219757f9d5
#
_entry.id   c61889c0f30a2228aeb6e4219757f9d5
#
_cell.length_a   1.000
_cell.length_b   1.000
_cell.length_c   1.000
_cell.angle_alpha   90.00
_cell.angle_beta   90.00
_cell.angle_gamma   90.00
#
_symmetry.space_group_name_H-M   'P 1'
#
loop_
_entity.id
_entity.type
_entity.pdbx_description
1 polymer ?
#
loop_
_entity_poly.entity_id
_entity_poly.type
_entity_poly.pdbx_seq_one_letter_code
_entity_poly.pdbx_strand_id
1 'polypeptide(L)'
;MHNLGLFVIQKNKKTMIKEKGKEICQRVLDTNDVETTGFSAKKNDIIEIGAVKVCNGEVVDRFSILVNPGKNISKFIEKITGISNEMVSDAPDIKVALREFCKFAGDNILVAYNANFDIRFLKVAANKAGVDYCPTYIDTLMLCRYVYPEFQIYKLDSVCEELGINIQHCHRAVDDATACGMIFSKITERLKIKNVAIEYVNDNIEHCSKTFEKSAIYHCTVLLKNSKGKKIIYNMISQEEKSKATKGRVIFSLRELCNNRGNLLLGSGCKAGLLYKAIINDKSEEEIEEIAKRFDFIEVQPHMNNKFLLEQEIYSYIQTEQDLIDINQRLISLGERLGIPVVATADAHYLHKEDLLSRNILRAYRGFDEDDDTDLHFRTTKEMLEEFFYLPDEKARKIVITNTNKIANMCEVIDFLPEGKHYPYNENDSIEIRRLCESKLWKIYKDNVPEEIEERLNWELEAIHNTNTEFAFIYLHRLIENLNVRPFEINTRGCAGNTLVCFLLGISDINPIQYNLSPYFVFGFNKIKEADIDLNFSTNMRKKAIAIYRNCDGISSTVLASTEICVSEEMAYVAVEDYQKNNNVIFSEDKVKKIVIDLQNVYEDKRVNPSGIVLIPQGDEVQDYTPLAFTKDKRAITYFNYYYRLDNCLFKQDILSHFCFDMLEKLEEITGDMPDELTYCEPEIMELFFDFNGVMGCEELPDFMVQGLIEILKKAMPKNFDELVKVFALCYGTDVWSDNAELLLEQGKADLSEIISSRDDMYDFMINKGIDEATAYLITEQVRKGEWAYDHSNRYSEYIGILQDAAVPEWFIWSCCKIRYLFPRAQAISYVKSNWRLGWYKIHYSEQYTKIVEDFISIS
;
A
#
# COMPACT_ATOMS: atom_id res chain seq x y z
N MET A 1 5.69 23.19 -29.47
CA MET A 1 6.92 22.46 -29.67
C MET A 1 8.12 23.34 -29.34
N HIS A 2 8.42 23.58 -28.09
CA HIS A 2 9.75 24.01 -27.65
C HIS A 2 9.86 23.88 -26.17
N ASN A 3 10.79 23.06 -25.76
CA ASN A 3 11.59 23.10 -24.55
C ASN A 3 10.85 22.89 -23.24
N LEU A 4 10.65 21.63 -22.89
CA LEU A 4 11.21 21.19 -21.61
C LEU A 4 12.74 21.25 -21.86
N GLY A 5 13.28 22.43 -21.64
CA GLY A 5 14.67 22.68 -21.97
C GLY A 5 15.51 22.16 -20.85
N LEU A 6 15.99 21.01 -21.01
CA LEU A 6 17.26 20.59 -20.49
C LEU A 6 17.90 19.81 -21.64
N PHE A 7 18.47 20.53 -22.54
CA PHE A 7 19.28 19.93 -23.60
C PHE A 7 20.63 19.55 -23.02
N VAL A 8 21.03 18.34 -23.25
CA VAL A 8 22.40 17.90 -23.02
C VAL A 8 23.37 18.74 -23.85
N ILE A 9 22.94 19.16 -25.04
CA ILE A 9 23.70 20.03 -25.97
C ILE A 9 22.80 21.17 -26.43
N GLN A 10 23.26 22.43 -26.33
CA GLN A 10 22.48 23.60 -26.66
C GLN A 10 22.18 23.72 -28.18
N LYS A 11 20.90 23.99 -28.51
CA LYS A 11 20.34 23.95 -29.88
C LYS A 11 20.98 24.84 -30.95
N ASN A 12 21.57 25.94 -30.60
CA ASN A 12 21.98 26.98 -31.57
C ASN A 12 23.19 26.63 -32.47
N LYS A 13 23.82 25.45 -32.24
CA LYS A 13 24.94 24.96 -33.07
C LYS A 13 24.75 23.53 -33.57
N LYS A 14 23.50 23.07 -33.74
CA LYS A 14 23.18 21.69 -34.21
C LYS A 14 23.91 21.25 -35.47
N THR A 15 24.14 22.18 -36.43
CA THR A 15 24.82 21.89 -37.70
C THR A 15 26.32 21.61 -37.51
N MET A 16 26.97 22.35 -36.61
CA MET A 16 28.41 22.17 -36.32
C MET A 16 28.70 20.88 -35.54
N ILE A 17 27.76 20.42 -34.70
CA ILE A 17 27.95 19.24 -33.87
C ILE A 17 27.75 17.97 -34.69
N LYS A 18 26.85 17.95 -35.70
CA LYS A 18 26.65 16.77 -36.57
C LYS A 18 27.93 16.42 -37.37
N GLU A 19 28.72 17.39 -37.79
CA GLU A 19 29.98 17.13 -38.46
C GLU A 19 31.10 16.71 -37.49
N LYS A 20 31.02 17.07 -36.23
CA LYS A 20 32.06 16.85 -35.21
C LYS A 20 31.77 15.71 -34.20
N GLY A 21 30.61 15.08 -34.26
CA GLY A 21 30.16 14.11 -33.24
C GLY A 21 31.08 12.89 -33.05
N LYS A 22 31.70 12.38 -34.09
CA LYS A 22 32.71 11.31 -33.98
C LYS A 22 34.00 11.77 -33.26
N GLU A 23 34.27 13.07 -33.19
CA GLU A 23 35.49 13.65 -32.61
C GLU A 23 35.31 14.11 -31.16
N ILE A 24 34.08 14.30 -30.63
CA ILE A 24 33.83 14.79 -29.25
C ILE A 24 34.49 13.90 -28.23
N CYS A 25 34.50 12.59 -28.41
CA CYS A 25 35.15 11.63 -27.50
C CYS A 25 36.69 11.65 -27.53
N GLN A 26 37.31 12.38 -28.49
CA GLN A 26 38.75 12.48 -28.64
C GLN A 26 39.28 13.90 -28.39
N ARG A 27 38.39 14.87 -28.09
CA ARG A 27 38.77 16.28 -27.85
C ARG A 27 39.04 16.56 -26.37
N VAL A 28 39.79 17.60 -26.13
CA VAL A 28 39.89 18.23 -24.82
C VAL A 28 38.55 18.86 -24.49
N LEU A 29 37.99 18.49 -23.34
CA LEU A 29 36.75 19.02 -22.82
C LEU A 29 37.08 19.81 -21.54
N ASP A 30 36.43 20.94 -21.35
CA ASP A 30 36.55 21.71 -20.12
C ASP A 30 35.37 21.38 -19.22
N THR A 31 35.63 20.70 -18.10
CA THR A 31 34.63 20.53 -17.05
C THR A 31 34.72 21.70 -16.08
N ASN A 32 33.55 22.26 -15.72
CA ASN A 32 33.51 23.43 -14.83
C ASN A 32 32.52 23.24 -13.71
N ASP A 33 32.79 23.92 -12.62
CA ASP A 33 31.89 24.09 -11.48
C ASP A 33 32.08 25.48 -10.89
N VAL A 34 31.04 26.04 -10.22
CA VAL A 34 31.15 27.36 -9.57
C VAL A 34 30.58 27.27 -8.13
N GLU A 35 31.36 27.81 -7.20
CA GLU A 35 30.91 28.09 -5.86
C GLU A 35 30.36 29.51 -5.75
N THR A 36 29.27 29.68 -4.97
CA THR A 36 28.50 30.93 -4.98
C THR A 36 28.09 31.37 -3.59
N THR A 37 27.74 32.66 -3.41
CA THR A 37 27.19 33.17 -2.13
C THR A 37 25.73 32.76 -1.87
N GLY A 38 25.14 31.91 -2.75
CA GLY A 38 23.77 31.37 -2.64
C GLY A 38 23.25 30.93 -3.99
N PHE A 39 21.99 30.54 -4.07
CA PHE A 39 21.44 29.77 -5.18
C PHE A 39 20.80 30.58 -6.31
N SER A 40 20.64 31.90 -6.16
CA SER A 40 20.04 32.76 -7.18
C SER A 40 21.09 33.55 -7.95
N ALA A 41 21.32 33.26 -9.25
CA ALA A 41 22.30 33.96 -10.07
C ALA A 41 22.04 35.47 -10.22
N LYS A 42 20.80 35.96 -10.03
CA LYS A 42 20.47 37.38 -10.08
C LYS A 42 20.90 38.14 -8.82
N LYS A 43 20.84 37.48 -7.63
CA LYS A 43 21.02 38.07 -6.29
C LYS A 43 22.34 37.70 -5.64
N ASN A 44 22.91 36.57 -6.03
CA ASN A 44 24.12 36.02 -5.47
C ASN A 44 25.26 36.08 -6.47
N ASP A 45 26.46 35.99 -5.96
CA ASP A 45 27.67 36.19 -6.73
C ASP A 45 28.56 34.95 -6.63
N ILE A 46 29.43 34.75 -7.65
CA ILE A 46 30.39 33.65 -7.69
C ILE A 46 31.52 33.96 -6.73
N ILE A 47 31.98 32.95 -5.95
CA ILE A 47 33.11 33.03 -5.02
C ILE A 47 34.31 32.15 -5.42
N GLU A 48 34.08 31.13 -6.25
CA GLU A 48 35.14 30.34 -6.89
C GLU A 48 34.67 29.88 -8.27
N ILE A 49 35.61 29.85 -9.24
CA ILE A 49 35.40 29.18 -10.53
C ILE A 49 36.45 28.10 -10.66
N GLY A 50 36.02 26.84 -10.73
CA GLY A 50 36.86 25.68 -10.96
C GLY A 50 36.66 25.10 -12.34
N ALA A 51 37.71 24.71 -13.03
CA ALA A 51 37.61 23.97 -14.28
C ALA A 51 38.81 23.05 -14.49
N VAL A 52 38.57 21.94 -15.20
CA VAL A 52 39.66 21.05 -15.64
C VAL A 52 39.51 20.67 -17.09
N LYS A 53 40.63 20.52 -17.78
CA LYS A 53 40.66 19.94 -19.12
C LYS A 53 40.84 18.44 -19.04
N VAL A 54 39.90 17.72 -19.62
CA VAL A 54 39.94 16.26 -19.66
C VAL A 54 40.13 15.77 -21.07
N CYS A 55 41.12 14.90 -21.27
CA CYS A 55 41.42 14.29 -22.55
C CYS A 55 41.54 12.76 -22.36
N ASN A 56 40.75 11.99 -23.10
CA ASN A 56 40.70 10.52 -23.00
C ASN A 56 40.53 9.96 -21.58
N GLY A 57 39.84 10.68 -20.73
CA GLY A 57 39.59 10.27 -19.32
C GLY A 57 40.63 10.70 -18.33
N GLU A 58 41.66 11.44 -18.74
CA GLU A 58 42.70 11.97 -17.88
C GLU A 58 42.64 13.50 -17.80
N VAL A 59 42.86 14.04 -16.61
CA VAL A 59 42.94 15.48 -16.38
C VAL A 59 44.29 15.96 -16.88
N VAL A 60 44.27 16.83 -17.91
CA VAL A 60 45.48 17.34 -18.56
C VAL A 60 45.85 18.76 -18.13
N ASP A 61 44.91 19.56 -17.64
CA ASP A 61 45.10 20.90 -17.14
C ASP A 61 44.04 21.28 -16.09
N ARG A 62 44.35 22.21 -15.20
CA ARG A 62 43.48 22.63 -14.09
C ARG A 62 43.45 24.15 -13.99
N PHE A 63 42.28 24.68 -13.68
CA PHE A 63 42.03 26.08 -13.41
C PHE A 63 41.22 26.21 -12.15
N SER A 64 41.65 27.06 -11.21
CA SER A 64 40.87 27.43 -10.03
C SER A 64 41.19 28.90 -9.72
N ILE A 65 40.15 29.70 -9.49
CA ILE A 65 40.29 31.10 -9.12
C ILE A 65 39.20 31.46 -8.11
N LEU A 66 39.64 31.96 -6.93
CA LEU A 66 38.71 32.57 -6.00
C LEU A 66 38.28 33.94 -6.50
N VAL A 67 37.06 34.34 -6.14
CA VAL A 67 36.44 35.61 -6.58
C VAL A 67 35.99 36.38 -5.37
N ASN A 68 36.35 37.66 -5.28
CA ASN A 68 35.83 38.53 -4.24
C ASN A 68 34.40 39.00 -4.63
N PRO A 69 33.37 38.61 -3.89
CA PRO A 69 32.00 38.96 -4.21
C PRO A 69 31.62 40.41 -3.83
N GLY A 70 32.52 41.14 -3.16
CA GLY A 70 32.26 42.49 -2.65
C GLY A 70 31.25 42.58 -1.52
N LYS A 71 30.86 41.46 -0.94
CA LYS A 71 29.96 41.32 0.19
C LYS A 71 30.33 40.12 1.05
N ASN A 72 29.86 40.11 2.29
CA ASN A 72 30.17 39.00 3.22
C ASN A 72 29.53 37.68 2.76
N ILE A 73 30.32 36.61 2.86
CA ILE A 73 29.86 35.21 2.73
C ILE A 73 29.19 34.81 4.04
N SER A 74 28.01 34.23 3.97
CA SER A 74 27.29 33.76 5.16
C SER A 74 27.99 32.53 5.79
N LYS A 75 27.88 32.36 7.13
CA LYS A 75 28.41 31.20 7.82
C LYS A 75 27.88 29.86 7.27
N PHE A 76 26.69 29.86 6.69
CA PHE A 76 26.10 28.71 6.07
C PHE A 76 26.85 28.32 4.78
N ILE A 77 27.14 29.28 3.91
CA ILE A 77 27.91 29.07 2.65
C ILE A 77 29.34 28.68 3.00
N GLU A 78 29.96 29.37 3.96
CA GLU A 78 31.32 29.03 4.44
C GLU A 78 31.39 27.59 4.95
N LYS A 79 30.36 27.10 5.67
CA LYS A 79 30.27 25.71 6.15
C LYS A 79 30.18 24.70 5.00
N ILE A 80 29.46 25.04 3.94
CA ILE A 80 29.28 24.15 2.77
C ILE A 80 30.52 24.13 1.87
N THR A 81 30.99 25.31 1.46
CA THR A 81 32.06 25.44 0.46
C THR A 81 33.47 25.42 1.06
N GLY A 82 33.59 25.65 2.38
CA GLY A 82 34.88 25.85 3.05
C GLY A 82 35.55 27.15 2.70
N ILE A 83 34.88 28.08 1.96
CA ILE A 83 35.43 29.35 1.52
C ILE A 83 35.02 30.44 2.49
N SER A 84 36.03 30.99 3.24
CA SER A 84 35.78 32.05 4.22
C SER A 84 35.93 33.46 3.60
N ASN A 85 35.40 34.45 4.31
CA ASN A 85 35.58 35.85 3.92
C ASN A 85 37.05 36.27 3.81
N GLU A 86 37.91 35.71 4.64
CA GLU A 86 39.35 35.96 4.62
C GLU A 86 39.99 35.42 3.34
N MET A 87 39.56 34.25 2.86
CA MET A 87 40.11 33.63 1.63
C MET A 87 39.82 34.44 0.37
N VAL A 88 38.70 35.15 0.33
CA VAL A 88 38.29 35.94 -0.85
C VAL A 88 38.63 37.43 -0.74
N SER A 89 39.15 37.90 0.40
CA SER A 89 39.46 39.33 0.65
C SER A 89 40.36 39.94 -0.38
N ASP A 90 41.44 39.20 -0.73
CA ASP A 90 42.46 39.63 -1.68
C ASP A 90 42.26 39.01 -3.11
N ALA A 91 41.16 38.25 -3.30
CA ALA A 91 40.86 37.67 -4.60
C ALA A 91 40.41 38.71 -5.63
N PRO A 92 40.64 38.46 -6.94
CA PRO A 92 40.21 39.35 -8.01
C PRO A 92 38.67 39.47 -8.04
N ASP A 93 38.22 40.57 -8.68
CA ASP A 93 36.81 40.74 -8.97
C ASP A 93 36.32 39.75 -10.06
N ILE A 94 35.01 39.62 -10.19
CA ILE A 94 34.38 38.68 -11.13
C ILE A 94 34.76 38.96 -12.59
N LYS A 95 35.05 40.22 -12.96
CA LYS A 95 35.42 40.61 -14.31
C LYS A 95 36.81 40.07 -14.70
N VAL A 96 37.73 40.11 -13.78
CA VAL A 96 39.08 39.56 -13.96
C VAL A 96 39.00 38.03 -13.99
N ALA A 97 38.32 37.44 -13.03
CA ALA A 97 38.19 36.01 -12.94
C ALA A 97 37.52 35.38 -14.19
N LEU A 98 36.46 35.99 -14.68
CA LEU A 98 35.80 35.55 -15.91
C LEU A 98 36.69 35.67 -17.17
N ARG A 99 37.49 36.71 -17.27
CA ARG A 99 38.43 36.83 -18.40
C ARG A 99 39.48 35.72 -18.41
N GLU A 100 40.02 35.42 -17.25
CA GLU A 100 40.99 34.31 -17.11
C GLU A 100 40.33 32.95 -17.38
N PHE A 101 39.12 32.74 -16.85
CA PHE A 101 38.32 31.55 -17.16
C PHE A 101 37.99 31.40 -18.66
N CYS A 102 37.52 32.48 -19.32
CA CYS A 102 37.26 32.46 -20.77
C CYS A 102 38.50 32.16 -21.59
N LYS A 103 39.67 32.66 -21.12
CA LYS A 103 40.96 32.38 -21.75
C LYS A 103 41.36 30.92 -21.61
N PHE A 104 41.11 30.33 -20.43
CA PHE A 104 41.31 28.91 -20.17
C PHE A 104 40.36 28.04 -21.00
N ALA A 105 39.05 28.31 -20.96
CA ALA A 105 38.02 27.53 -21.68
C ALA A 105 38.09 27.64 -23.20
N GLY A 106 38.49 28.80 -23.73
CA GLY A 106 38.57 29.03 -25.18
C GLY A 106 37.25 28.77 -25.90
N ASP A 107 37.30 28.05 -27.02
CA ASP A 107 36.15 27.64 -27.81
C ASP A 107 35.68 26.20 -27.50
N ASN A 108 36.15 25.60 -26.41
CA ASN A 108 35.80 24.24 -26.04
C ASN A 108 34.33 24.14 -25.57
N ILE A 109 33.80 22.92 -25.63
CA ILE A 109 32.49 22.61 -25.07
C ILE A 109 32.67 22.48 -23.55
N LEU A 110 31.89 23.21 -22.77
CA LEU A 110 31.82 23.06 -21.32
C LEU A 110 31.03 21.81 -20.94
N VAL A 111 31.50 21.12 -19.93
CA VAL A 111 30.80 19.97 -19.34
C VAL A 111 30.61 20.27 -17.87
N ALA A 112 29.41 20.22 -17.37
CA ALA A 112 29.09 20.47 -15.96
C ALA A 112 28.09 19.44 -15.39
N TYR A 113 28.13 19.26 -14.11
CA TYR A 113 27.15 18.40 -13.40
C TYR A 113 25.99 19.27 -12.94
N ASN A 114 24.76 19.04 -13.45
CA ASN A 114 23.64 19.96 -13.30
C ASN A 114 23.95 21.36 -13.94
N ALA A 115 24.46 21.32 -15.15
CA ALA A 115 25.04 22.43 -15.89
C ALA A 115 24.20 23.72 -15.90
N ASN A 116 22.90 23.60 -15.69
CA ASN A 116 22.00 24.76 -15.69
C ASN A 116 22.30 25.75 -14.56
N PHE A 117 22.78 25.24 -13.40
CA PHE A 117 23.20 26.06 -12.28
C PHE A 117 24.42 26.92 -12.65
N ASP A 118 25.50 26.26 -13.00
CA ASP A 118 26.80 26.93 -13.30
C ASP A 118 26.71 27.89 -14.47
N ILE A 119 26.12 27.45 -15.58
CA ILE A 119 25.98 28.25 -16.80
C ILE A 119 25.14 29.50 -16.58
N ARG A 120 24.13 29.42 -15.69
CA ARG A 120 23.29 30.57 -15.36
C ARG A 120 24.06 31.61 -14.57
N PHE A 121 24.85 31.19 -13.59
CA PHE A 121 25.71 32.07 -12.83
C PHE A 121 26.78 32.71 -13.74
N LEU A 122 27.47 31.93 -14.56
CA LEU A 122 28.47 32.43 -15.53
C LEU A 122 27.88 33.44 -16.49
N LYS A 123 26.67 33.19 -17.06
CA LYS A 123 26.01 34.13 -17.98
C LYS A 123 25.62 35.44 -17.32
N VAL A 124 25.03 35.38 -16.10
CA VAL A 124 24.64 36.60 -15.38
C VAL A 124 25.88 37.39 -14.97
N ALA A 125 26.91 36.72 -14.51
CA ALA A 125 28.18 37.34 -14.14
C ALA A 125 28.86 37.97 -15.37
N ALA A 126 28.86 37.29 -16.53
CA ALA A 126 29.39 37.81 -17.79
C ALA A 126 28.65 39.07 -18.26
N ASN A 127 27.32 39.05 -18.20
CA ASN A 127 26.49 40.22 -18.52
C ASN A 127 26.78 41.41 -17.60
N LYS A 128 26.84 41.17 -16.26
CA LYS A 128 27.19 42.23 -15.27
C LYS A 128 28.61 42.80 -15.50
N ALA A 129 29.55 41.96 -15.88
CA ALA A 129 30.96 42.33 -16.13
C ALA A 129 31.22 42.89 -17.52
N GLY A 130 30.23 42.89 -18.43
CA GLY A 130 30.41 43.32 -19.83
C GLY A 130 31.36 42.42 -20.61
N VAL A 131 31.31 41.09 -20.32
CA VAL A 131 32.09 40.07 -21.04
C VAL A 131 31.14 39.30 -21.92
N ASP A 132 31.41 39.25 -23.24
CA ASP A 132 30.60 38.45 -24.16
C ASP A 132 30.98 36.98 -24.04
N TYR A 133 30.13 36.21 -23.35
CA TYR A 133 30.35 34.79 -23.09
C TYR A 133 29.06 33.96 -23.18
N CYS A 134 28.98 33.14 -24.23
CA CYS A 134 27.87 32.27 -24.51
C CYS A 134 28.36 30.85 -24.84
N PRO A 135 28.74 30.04 -23.85
CA PRO A 135 29.32 28.72 -24.08
C PRO A 135 28.31 27.71 -24.61
N THR A 136 28.81 26.80 -25.45
CA THR A 136 28.14 25.52 -25.69
C THR A 136 28.47 24.58 -24.53
N TYR A 137 27.47 23.85 -24.00
CA TYR A 137 27.68 22.99 -22.84
C TYR A 137 26.93 21.66 -22.91
N ILE A 138 27.39 20.71 -22.11
CA ILE A 138 26.81 19.37 -21.92
C ILE A 138 26.46 19.20 -20.42
N ASP A 139 25.25 18.71 -20.13
CA ASP A 139 24.84 18.37 -18.75
C ASP A 139 25.12 16.91 -18.44
N THR A 140 26.12 16.65 -17.63
CA THR A 140 26.56 15.30 -17.24
C THR A 140 25.56 14.59 -16.36
N LEU A 141 24.81 15.31 -15.51
CA LEU A 141 23.76 14.73 -14.68
C LEU A 141 22.67 14.08 -15.55
N MET A 142 22.28 14.77 -16.64
CA MET A 142 21.28 14.28 -17.55
C MET A 142 21.75 13.06 -18.33
N LEU A 143 22.98 13.08 -18.78
CA LEU A 143 23.61 11.93 -19.44
C LEU A 143 23.76 10.75 -18.47
N CYS A 144 24.17 11.01 -17.22
CA CYS A 144 24.32 9.98 -16.20
C CYS A 144 22.98 9.23 -15.97
N ARG A 145 21.88 9.96 -15.85
CA ARG A 145 20.54 9.37 -15.71
C ARG A 145 20.13 8.51 -16.89
N TYR A 146 20.49 8.92 -18.10
CA TYR A 146 20.22 8.13 -19.31
C TYR A 146 21.06 6.86 -19.40
N VAL A 147 22.33 6.95 -19.06
CA VAL A 147 23.32 5.88 -19.25
C VAL A 147 23.31 4.88 -18.11
N TYR A 148 22.99 5.32 -16.88
CA TYR A 148 22.94 4.54 -15.64
C TYR A 148 21.57 4.65 -14.97
N PRO A 149 20.48 4.18 -15.62
CA PRO A 149 19.13 4.28 -15.07
C PRO A 149 18.93 3.43 -13.80
N GLU A 150 19.87 2.56 -13.49
CA GLU A 150 19.89 1.69 -12.32
C GLU A 150 20.25 2.42 -11.00
N PHE A 151 20.90 3.60 -11.07
CA PHE A 151 21.30 4.34 -9.87
C PHE A 151 20.09 4.89 -9.11
N GLN A 152 20.12 4.82 -7.79
CA GLN A 152 19.03 5.28 -6.92
C GLN A 152 19.14 6.78 -6.59
N ILE A 153 20.37 7.29 -6.50
CA ILE A 153 20.69 8.67 -6.13
C ILE A 153 21.66 9.23 -7.19
N TYR A 154 21.38 10.44 -7.66
CA TYR A 154 22.19 11.14 -8.65
C TYR A 154 22.80 12.42 -8.09
N LYS A 155 23.21 12.41 -6.83
CA LYS A 155 24.14 13.43 -6.31
C LYS A 155 25.55 13.14 -6.83
N LEU A 156 26.37 14.17 -7.00
CA LEU A 156 27.72 14.04 -7.54
C LEU A 156 28.56 13.02 -6.76
N ASP A 157 28.57 13.14 -5.44
CA ASP A 157 29.24 12.24 -4.51
C ASP A 157 28.76 10.78 -4.62
N SER A 158 27.45 10.58 -4.61
CA SER A 158 26.86 9.25 -4.72
C SER A 158 27.15 8.57 -6.07
N VAL A 159 27.12 9.34 -7.16
CA VAL A 159 27.46 8.82 -8.50
C VAL A 159 28.94 8.49 -8.59
N CYS A 160 29.82 9.27 -7.95
CA CYS A 160 31.24 8.96 -7.87
C CYS A 160 31.49 7.65 -7.13
N GLU A 161 30.82 7.44 -6.01
CA GLU A 161 30.90 6.21 -5.23
C GLU A 161 30.45 4.99 -6.06
N GLU A 162 29.32 5.06 -6.73
CA GLU A 162 28.79 3.99 -7.59
C GLU A 162 29.71 3.68 -8.80
N LEU A 163 30.44 4.67 -9.30
CA LEU A 163 31.37 4.51 -10.42
C LEU A 163 32.83 4.23 -9.98
N GLY A 164 33.09 4.16 -8.68
CA GLY A 164 34.43 3.95 -8.11
C GLY A 164 35.39 5.12 -8.35
N ILE A 165 34.88 6.37 -8.41
CA ILE A 165 35.63 7.60 -8.59
C ILE A 165 35.92 8.18 -7.20
N ASN A 166 37.20 8.35 -6.87
CA ASN A 166 37.63 8.87 -5.56
C ASN A 166 37.76 10.40 -5.61
N ILE A 167 36.97 11.11 -4.80
CA ILE A 167 37.02 12.57 -4.65
C ILE A 167 37.76 12.91 -3.35
N GLN A 168 38.74 13.80 -3.40
CA GLN A 168 39.55 14.16 -2.23
C GLN A 168 38.88 15.22 -1.34
N HIS A 169 38.21 16.22 -1.94
CA HIS A 169 37.51 17.29 -1.22
C HIS A 169 36.22 17.66 -1.98
N CYS A 170 35.07 17.24 -1.45
CA CYS A 170 33.77 17.70 -1.96
C CYS A 170 33.57 19.19 -1.65
N HIS A 171 32.81 19.89 -2.50
CA HIS A 171 32.48 21.32 -2.39
C HIS A 171 33.68 22.27 -2.55
N ARG A 172 34.59 21.92 -3.47
CA ARG A 172 35.56 22.80 -4.04
C ARG A 172 35.45 22.73 -5.57
N ALA A 173 35.24 23.87 -6.22
CA ALA A 173 34.86 23.93 -7.60
C ALA A 173 35.81 23.14 -8.56
N VAL A 174 37.09 23.08 -8.30
CA VAL A 174 38.03 22.33 -9.13
C VAL A 174 37.95 20.81 -8.90
N ASP A 175 37.61 20.36 -7.68
CA ASP A 175 37.48 18.95 -7.39
C ASP A 175 36.13 18.40 -7.90
N ASP A 176 35.06 19.18 -7.80
CA ASP A 176 33.77 18.86 -8.36
C ASP A 176 33.78 18.88 -9.92
N ALA A 177 34.49 19.83 -10.51
CA ALA A 177 34.77 19.80 -11.95
C ALA A 177 35.59 18.56 -12.39
N THR A 178 36.54 18.11 -11.57
CA THR A 178 37.30 16.88 -11.81
C THR A 178 36.43 15.66 -11.75
N ALA A 179 35.62 15.54 -10.74
CA ALA A 179 34.62 14.46 -10.57
C ALA A 179 33.64 14.39 -11.77
N CYS A 180 33.12 15.55 -12.19
CA CYS A 180 32.26 15.65 -13.36
C CYS A 180 32.96 15.14 -14.63
N GLY A 181 34.23 15.49 -14.84
CA GLY A 181 35.03 15.04 -15.99
C GLY A 181 35.22 13.50 -16.00
N MET A 182 35.50 12.93 -14.85
CA MET A 182 35.65 11.47 -14.71
C MET A 182 34.31 10.74 -14.95
N ILE A 183 33.19 11.26 -14.43
CA ILE A 183 31.86 10.71 -14.69
C ILE A 183 31.56 10.78 -16.19
N PHE A 184 31.81 11.92 -16.83
CA PHE A 184 31.61 12.09 -18.28
C PHE A 184 32.44 11.08 -19.09
N SER A 185 33.67 10.82 -18.68
CA SER A 185 34.52 9.80 -19.30
C SER A 185 33.92 8.39 -19.20
N LYS A 186 33.43 8.03 -18.04
CA LYS A 186 32.73 6.73 -17.83
C LYS A 186 31.45 6.62 -18.65
N ILE A 187 30.68 7.71 -18.78
CA ILE A 187 29.49 7.78 -19.62
C ILE A 187 29.86 7.54 -21.10
N THR A 188 30.87 8.24 -21.60
CA THR A 188 31.29 8.12 -23.00
C THR A 188 31.86 6.73 -23.30
N GLU A 189 32.57 6.10 -22.37
CA GLU A 189 33.03 4.72 -22.49
C GLU A 189 31.86 3.74 -22.61
N ARG A 190 30.85 3.87 -21.72
CA ARG A 190 29.65 3.02 -21.75
C ARG A 190 28.79 3.22 -23.00
N LEU A 191 28.70 4.46 -23.50
CA LEU A 191 28.03 4.76 -24.78
C LEU A 191 28.76 4.14 -25.98
N LYS A 192 30.11 4.17 -25.99
CA LYS A 192 30.91 3.49 -27.03
C LYS A 192 30.68 1.98 -27.04
N ILE A 193 30.65 1.34 -25.86
CA ILE A 193 30.35 -0.10 -25.71
C ILE A 193 28.99 -0.44 -26.30
N LYS A 194 28.00 0.42 -26.07
CA LYS A 194 26.64 0.27 -26.59
C LYS A 194 26.47 0.71 -28.06
N ASN A 195 27.51 1.19 -28.70
CA ASN A 195 27.53 1.76 -30.05
C ASN A 195 26.49 2.89 -30.26
N VAL A 196 26.32 3.73 -29.24
CA VAL A 196 25.36 4.85 -29.21
C VAL A 196 26.13 6.16 -29.30
N ALA A 197 25.81 7.00 -30.31
CA ALA A 197 26.39 8.33 -30.41
C ALA A 197 25.75 9.29 -29.38
N ILE A 198 26.54 10.23 -28.86
CA ILE A 198 26.08 11.17 -27.83
C ILE A 198 24.98 12.09 -28.38
N GLU A 199 24.98 12.40 -29.66
CA GLU A 199 23.93 13.15 -30.35
C GLU A 199 22.60 12.40 -30.39
N TYR A 200 22.66 11.07 -30.56
CA TYR A 200 21.49 10.23 -30.54
C TYR A 200 20.85 10.25 -29.15
N VAL A 201 21.66 10.29 -28.11
CA VAL A 201 21.16 10.42 -26.70
C VAL A 201 20.41 11.76 -26.57
N ASN A 202 20.93 12.84 -27.09
CA ASN A 202 20.29 14.16 -27.04
C ASN A 202 18.93 14.17 -27.75
N ASP A 203 18.82 13.54 -28.93
CA ASP A 203 17.56 13.45 -29.67
C ASP A 203 16.54 12.49 -29.04
N ASN A 204 17.00 11.50 -28.28
CA ASN A 204 16.16 10.47 -27.62
C ASN A 204 15.91 10.71 -26.14
N ILE A 205 16.53 11.68 -25.53
CA ILE A 205 16.27 12.09 -24.13
C ILE A 205 14.78 12.39 -23.90
N GLU A 206 14.08 12.97 -24.89
CA GLU A 206 12.64 13.21 -24.85
C GLU A 206 11.81 11.90 -24.84
N HIS A 207 12.33 10.82 -25.39
CA HIS A 207 11.68 9.50 -25.40
C HIS A 207 11.99 8.69 -24.14
N CYS A 208 12.97 9.08 -23.34
CA CYS A 208 13.33 8.47 -22.06
C CYS A 208 12.63 9.15 -20.87
N SER A 209 11.41 9.63 -21.08
CA SER A 209 10.61 10.39 -20.12
C SER A 209 10.58 9.79 -18.71
N LYS A 210 10.54 8.45 -18.57
CA LYS A 210 10.55 7.75 -17.28
C LYS A 210 11.81 8.01 -16.44
N THR A 211 12.96 8.21 -17.07
CA THR A 211 14.23 8.49 -16.37
C THR A 211 14.37 9.95 -16.00
N PHE A 212 13.83 10.84 -16.81
CA PHE A 212 13.84 12.28 -16.59
C PHE A 212 12.90 12.74 -15.50
N GLU A 213 11.69 12.19 -15.49
CA GLU A 213 10.64 12.55 -14.53
C GLU A 213 10.96 12.12 -13.10
N LYS A 214 11.79 11.08 -12.93
CA LYS A 214 12.27 10.64 -11.60
C LYS A 214 13.17 11.63 -10.86
N SER A 215 13.71 12.61 -11.54
CA SER A 215 14.67 13.55 -10.95
C SER A 215 14.04 14.79 -10.33
N ALA A 216 12.85 15.16 -10.77
CA ALA A 216 12.12 16.30 -10.24
C ALA A 216 10.64 15.94 -10.15
N ILE A 217 10.24 15.51 -8.97
CA ILE A 217 8.85 15.15 -8.67
C ILE A 217 8.12 16.42 -8.26
N TYR A 218 6.99 16.69 -8.90
CA TYR A 218 6.14 17.83 -8.63
C TYR A 218 4.74 17.38 -8.27
N HIS A 219 4.07 18.15 -7.43
CA HIS A 219 2.65 17.95 -7.17
C HIS A 219 1.81 18.46 -8.35
N CYS A 220 0.75 17.74 -8.66
CA CYS A 220 -0.23 18.09 -9.66
C CYS A 220 -1.61 17.61 -9.19
N THR A 221 -2.62 18.44 -9.31
CA THR A 221 -4.01 18.04 -9.07
C THR A 221 -4.59 17.46 -10.34
N VAL A 222 -5.18 16.28 -10.23
CA VAL A 222 -5.86 15.61 -11.34
C VAL A 222 -7.31 15.36 -10.97
N LEU A 223 -8.25 15.96 -11.70
CA LEU A 223 -9.68 15.71 -11.54
C LEU A 223 -10.19 14.87 -12.72
N LEU A 224 -11.08 13.94 -12.41
CA LEU A 224 -11.70 13.08 -13.41
C LEU A 224 -12.89 13.81 -14.04
N LYS A 225 -12.88 13.98 -15.36
CA LYS A 225 -14.03 14.58 -16.07
C LYS A 225 -15.19 13.61 -16.25
N ASN A 226 -14.88 12.33 -16.46
CA ASN A 226 -15.85 11.29 -16.78
C ASN A 226 -15.31 9.89 -16.39
N SER A 227 -16.13 8.86 -16.54
CA SER A 227 -15.77 7.47 -16.21
C SER A 227 -14.58 6.94 -17.01
N LYS A 228 -14.35 7.44 -18.24
CA LYS A 228 -13.14 7.07 -19.01
C LYS A 228 -11.87 7.60 -18.34
N GLY A 229 -11.93 8.81 -17.76
CA GLY A 229 -10.84 9.38 -16.96
C GLY A 229 -10.50 8.51 -15.78
N LYS A 230 -11.50 7.94 -15.05
CA LYS A 230 -11.28 6.98 -13.97
C LYS A 230 -10.44 5.78 -14.44
N LYS A 231 -10.87 5.11 -15.51
CA LYS A 231 -10.18 3.93 -16.04
C LYS A 231 -8.75 4.24 -16.51
N ILE A 232 -8.54 5.43 -17.12
CA ILE A 232 -7.21 5.91 -17.53
C ILE A 232 -6.29 6.05 -16.30
N ILE A 233 -6.74 6.73 -15.25
CA ILE A 233 -5.93 6.92 -14.02
C ILE A 233 -5.68 5.58 -13.34
N TYR A 234 -6.64 4.66 -13.25
CA TYR A 234 -6.45 3.34 -12.67
C TYR A 234 -5.39 2.52 -13.43
N ASN A 235 -5.38 2.61 -14.77
CA ASN A 235 -4.35 1.99 -15.59
C ASN A 235 -2.97 2.61 -15.34
N MET A 236 -2.89 3.95 -15.27
CA MET A 236 -1.62 4.66 -15.00
C MET A 236 -1.06 4.30 -13.62
N ILE A 237 -1.90 4.27 -12.57
CA ILE A 237 -1.50 3.82 -11.23
C ILE A 237 -0.95 2.39 -11.29
N SER A 238 -1.64 1.49 -11.97
CA SER A 238 -1.25 0.07 -12.07
C SER A 238 0.10 -0.10 -12.77
N GLN A 239 0.37 0.70 -13.80
CA GLN A 239 1.64 0.66 -14.52
C GLN A 239 2.80 1.18 -13.67
N GLU A 240 2.61 2.30 -12.97
CA GLU A 240 3.63 2.89 -12.11
C GLU A 240 3.90 2.02 -10.87
N GLU A 241 2.86 1.45 -10.25
CA GLU A 241 3.02 0.48 -9.16
C GLU A 241 3.82 -0.76 -9.60
N LYS A 242 3.66 -1.23 -10.83
CA LYS A 242 4.44 -2.34 -11.40
C LYS A 242 5.90 -1.98 -11.61
N SER A 243 6.18 -0.71 -11.97
CA SER A 243 7.54 -0.25 -12.27
C SER A 243 8.37 0.08 -11.02
N LYS A 244 7.75 0.17 -9.84
CA LYS A 244 8.26 0.72 -8.56
C LYS A 244 9.77 0.99 -8.51
N ALA A 245 10.09 2.28 -8.71
CA ALA A 245 11.41 2.82 -8.42
C ALA A 245 11.40 3.77 -7.21
N THR A 246 10.23 4.10 -6.69
CA THR A 246 10.08 5.05 -5.57
C THR A 246 9.21 4.46 -4.46
N LYS A 247 9.72 4.46 -3.23
CA LYS A 247 9.00 3.95 -2.06
C LYS A 247 7.65 4.68 -1.88
N GLY A 248 6.55 3.96 -2.13
CA GLY A 248 5.21 4.35 -1.68
C GLY A 248 4.53 5.53 -2.40
N ARG A 249 5.09 6.07 -3.50
CA ARG A 249 4.48 7.16 -4.27
C ARG A 249 4.24 6.74 -5.71
N VAL A 250 3.05 7.05 -6.22
CA VAL A 250 2.72 6.90 -7.64
C VAL A 250 3.11 8.19 -8.35
N ILE A 251 3.89 8.08 -9.42
CA ILE A 251 4.43 9.22 -10.18
C ILE A 251 3.96 9.10 -11.62
N PHE A 252 3.30 10.13 -12.11
CA PHE A 252 2.81 10.18 -13.48
C PHE A 252 3.67 11.06 -14.38
N SER A 253 3.75 10.68 -15.65
CA SER A 253 4.27 11.57 -16.69
C SER A 253 3.30 12.73 -16.94
N LEU A 254 3.75 13.97 -16.75
CA LEU A 254 2.93 15.15 -17.08
C LEU A 254 2.50 15.15 -18.55
N ARG A 255 3.34 14.66 -19.45
CA ARG A 255 3.01 14.51 -20.88
C ARG A 255 1.86 13.55 -21.10
N GLU A 256 1.85 12.42 -20.40
CA GLU A 256 0.79 11.42 -20.50
C GLU A 256 -0.53 11.95 -19.93
N LEU A 257 -0.48 12.67 -18.81
CA LEU A 257 -1.64 13.38 -18.27
C LEU A 257 -2.16 14.41 -19.28
N CYS A 258 -1.29 15.23 -19.87
CA CYS A 258 -1.67 16.22 -20.89
C CYS A 258 -2.31 15.59 -22.13
N ASN A 259 -1.87 14.42 -22.56
CA ASN A 259 -2.45 13.70 -23.70
C ASN A 259 -3.89 13.22 -23.41
N ASN A 260 -4.26 13.11 -22.13
CA ASN A 260 -5.57 12.65 -21.69
C ASN A 260 -6.50 13.78 -21.19
N ARG A 261 -6.18 15.04 -21.45
CA ARG A 261 -6.99 16.22 -21.02
C ARG A 261 -8.45 16.21 -21.54
N GLY A 262 -8.75 15.40 -22.54
CA GLY A 262 -10.15 15.16 -22.96
C GLY A 262 -11.01 14.53 -21.85
N ASN A 263 -10.41 13.71 -20.99
CA ASN A 263 -11.06 12.96 -19.90
C ASN A 263 -10.59 13.39 -18.50
N LEU A 264 -9.58 14.24 -18.40
CA LEU A 264 -8.98 14.72 -17.18
C LEU A 264 -8.94 16.25 -17.15
N LEU A 265 -8.94 16.85 -15.94
CA LEU A 265 -8.58 18.24 -15.70
C LEU A 265 -7.30 18.26 -14.85
N LEU A 266 -6.35 19.11 -15.24
CA LEU A 266 -5.07 19.23 -14.58
C LEU A 266 -4.95 20.58 -13.86
N GLY A 267 -4.71 20.56 -12.55
CA GLY A 267 -4.38 21.71 -11.73
C GLY A 267 -2.87 21.85 -11.52
N SER A 268 -2.40 23.08 -11.30
CA SER A 268 -0.97 23.37 -11.13
C SER A 268 -0.37 22.83 -9.81
N GLY A 269 -1.23 22.39 -8.89
CA GLY A 269 -0.83 21.89 -7.55
C GLY A 269 -0.41 23.01 -6.60
N CYS A 270 0.14 22.61 -5.46
CA CYS A 270 0.56 23.49 -4.37
C CYS A 270 2.00 24.02 -4.56
N LYS A 271 2.62 24.50 -3.47
CA LYS A 271 4.03 24.92 -3.37
C LYS A 271 5.06 23.94 -3.95
N ALA A 272 4.72 22.66 -3.95
CA ALA A 272 5.54 21.61 -4.58
C ALA A 272 5.18 21.37 -6.06
N GLY A 273 4.24 22.13 -6.62
CA GLY A 273 3.87 22.07 -8.02
C GLY A 273 4.92 22.66 -8.97
N LEU A 274 4.92 22.18 -10.22
CA LEU A 274 5.88 22.61 -11.24
C LEU A 274 5.82 24.12 -11.51
N LEU A 275 4.60 24.70 -11.59
CA LEU A 275 4.42 26.11 -11.86
C LEU A 275 4.91 26.99 -10.70
N TYR A 276 4.53 26.66 -9.46
CA TYR A 276 4.98 27.39 -8.29
C TYR A 276 6.51 27.34 -8.16
N LYS A 277 7.12 26.17 -8.35
CA LYS A 277 8.58 26.00 -8.35
C LYS A 277 9.27 26.78 -9.47
N ALA A 278 8.65 26.89 -10.64
CA ALA A 278 9.19 27.71 -11.73
C ALA A 278 9.26 29.19 -11.33
N ILE A 279 8.25 29.70 -10.64
CA ILE A 279 8.21 31.10 -10.16
C ILE A 279 9.26 31.34 -9.09
N ILE A 280 9.32 30.52 -8.04
CA ILE A 280 10.29 30.71 -6.96
C ILE A 280 11.72 30.35 -7.34
N ASN A 281 11.96 29.70 -8.46
CA ASN A 281 13.30 29.48 -9.03
C ASN A 281 13.64 30.52 -10.10
N ASP A 282 12.84 31.59 -10.21
CA ASP A 282 13.07 32.72 -11.07
C ASP A 282 13.31 32.35 -12.53
N LYS A 283 12.48 31.43 -13.06
CA LYS A 283 12.50 31.10 -14.49
C LYS A 283 12.04 32.27 -15.35
N SER A 284 12.37 32.25 -16.65
CA SER A 284 11.92 33.31 -17.57
C SER A 284 10.39 33.33 -17.69
N GLU A 285 9.81 34.47 -18.04
CA GLU A 285 8.36 34.61 -18.24
C GLU A 285 7.84 33.65 -19.32
N GLU A 286 8.63 33.47 -20.40
CA GLU A 286 8.27 32.55 -21.49
C GLU A 286 8.22 31.10 -20.99
N GLU A 287 9.18 30.68 -20.18
CA GLU A 287 9.15 29.32 -19.57
C GLU A 287 7.96 29.15 -18.61
N ILE A 288 7.67 30.18 -17.80
CA ILE A 288 6.53 30.16 -16.86
C ILE A 288 5.20 30.04 -17.62
N GLU A 289 5.05 30.83 -18.72
CA GLU A 289 3.84 30.74 -19.56
C GLU A 289 3.67 29.39 -20.24
N GLU A 290 4.75 28.81 -20.76
CA GLU A 290 4.72 27.48 -21.39
C GLU A 290 4.39 26.38 -20.37
N ILE A 291 4.84 26.52 -19.12
CA ILE A 291 4.46 25.60 -18.03
C ILE A 291 2.97 25.78 -17.68
N ALA A 292 2.51 27.03 -17.53
CA ALA A 292 1.13 27.33 -17.16
C ALA A 292 0.10 26.77 -18.16
N LYS A 293 0.39 26.86 -19.46
CA LYS A 293 -0.48 26.33 -20.54
C LYS A 293 -0.72 24.82 -20.48
N ARG A 294 0.04 24.08 -19.67
CA ARG A 294 -0.14 22.62 -19.47
C ARG A 294 -1.28 22.31 -18.52
N PHE A 295 -1.74 23.27 -17.73
CA PHE A 295 -2.78 23.11 -16.74
C PHE A 295 -4.10 23.69 -17.22
N ASP A 296 -5.21 23.09 -16.79
CA ASP A 296 -6.56 23.55 -17.06
C ASP A 296 -6.98 24.65 -16.06
N PHE A 297 -6.35 24.66 -14.89
CA PHE A 297 -6.52 25.69 -13.88
C PHE A 297 -5.24 25.88 -13.05
N ILE A 298 -5.05 27.08 -12.55
CA ILE A 298 -3.94 27.46 -11.68
C ILE A 298 -4.44 27.52 -10.24
N GLU A 299 -3.70 26.91 -9.33
CA GLU A 299 -4.04 26.89 -7.90
C GLU A 299 -3.22 27.95 -7.15
N VAL A 300 -3.90 28.64 -6.23
CA VAL A 300 -3.29 29.50 -5.21
C VAL A 300 -3.80 29.06 -3.84
N GLN A 301 -2.90 29.04 -2.85
CA GLN A 301 -3.24 28.70 -1.47
C GLN A 301 -3.15 29.94 -0.58
N PRO A 302 -3.71 29.90 0.62
CA PRO A 302 -3.40 30.89 1.66
C PRO A 302 -1.89 31.11 1.71
N HIS A 303 -1.46 32.38 1.63
CA HIS A 303 -0.03 32.70 1.47
C HIS A 303 0.81 32.15 2.64
N MET A 304 0.26 32.12 3.85
CA MET A 304 0.93 31.60 5.05
C MET A 304 1.10 30.06 5.04
N ASN A 305 0.43 29.33 4.16
CA ASN A 305 0.74 27.91 3.95
C ASN A 305 2.19 27.70 3.48
N ASN A 306 2.81 28.76 2.98
CA ASN A 306 4.18 28.77 2.48
C ASN A 306 5.13 29.52 3.44
N LYS A 307 4.77 29.74 4.72
CA LYS A 307 5.57 30.43 5.75
C LYS A 307 7.00 29.87 5.85
N PHE A 308 7.15 28.53 5.73
CA PHE A 308 8.45 27.86 5.76
C PHE A 308 9.46 28.42 4.73
N LEU A 309 9.01 29.06 3.63
CA LEU A 309 9.90 29.69 2.65
C LEU A 309 10.62 30.92 3.22
N LEU A 310 10.05 31.57 4.25
CA LEU A 310 10.67 32.73 4.93
C LEU A 310 11.92 32.33 5.71
N GLU A 311 12.01 31.05 6.11
CA GLU A 311 13.09 30.51 6.94
C GLU A 311 14.13 29.77 6.10
N GLN A 312 13.88 29.51 4.80
CA GLN A 312 14.80 28.78 3.93
C GLN A 312 15.83 29.73 3.30
N GLU A 313 17.07 29.61 3.70
CA GLU A 313 18.20 30.38 3.15
C GLU A 313 18.34 30.24 1.61
N ILE A 314 17.90 29.10 1.06
CA ILE A 314 17.85 28.81 -0.39
C ILE A 314 16.99 29.86 -1.16
N TYR A 315 15.95 30.37 -0.49
CA TYR A 315 15.05 31.39 -1.04
C TYR A 315 15.23 32.72 -0.33
N SER A 316 16.48 33.14 -0.10
CA SER A 316 16.84 34.35 0.67
C SER A 316 16.21 35.66 0.14
N TYR A 317 15.52 35.63 -0.97
CA TYR A 317 14.76 36.73 -1.56
C TYR A 317 13.27 36.72 -1.15
N ILE A 318 12.78 35.66 -0.49
CA ILE A 318 11.47 35.58 0.12
C ILE A 318 11.70 35.78 1.62
N GLN A 319 11.52 37.03 2.10
CA GLN A 319 11.88 37.40 3.47
C GLN A 319 10.68 37.89 4.28
N THR A 320 9.61 38.26 3.60
CA THR A 320 8.44 38.88 4.23
C THR A 320 7.15 38.21 3.77
N GLU A 321 6.10 38.37 4.57
CA GLU A 321 4.75 37.95 4.19
C GLU A 321 4.31 38.58 2.84
N GLN A 322 4.72 39.82 2.58
CA GLN A 322 4.43 40.50 1.31
C GLN A 322 5.04 39.73 0.11
N ASP A 323 6.23 39.18 0.23
CA ASP A 323 6.84 38.39 -0.84
C ASP A 323 6.00 37.14 -1.16
N LEU A 324 5.38 36.49 -0.16
CA LEU A 324 4.46 35.36 -0.37
C LEU A 324 3.16 35.81 -1.06
N ILE A 325 2.63 36.96 -0.68
CA ILE A 325 1.47 37.59 -1.34
C ILE A 325 1.79 37.93 -2.81
N ASP A 326 2.97 38.48 -3.08
CA ASP A 326 3.41 38.86 -4.43
C ASP A 326 3.51 37.64 -5.36
N ILE A 327 3.93 36.49 -4.84
CA ILE A 327 3.93 35.21 -5.59
C ILE A 327 2.50 34.83 -5.97
N ASN A 328 1.54 34.89 -5.05
CA ASN A 328 0.14 34.61 -5.33
C ASN A 328 -0.43 35.59 -6.36
N GLN A 329 -0.16 36.88 -6.23
CA GLN A 329 -0.60 37.92 -7.18
C GLN A 329 -0.01 37.67 -8.59
N ARG A 330 1.25 37.22 -8.67
CA ARG A 330 1.90 36.84 -9.94
C ARG A 330 1.19 35.64 -10.59
N LEU A 331 0.83 34.61 -9.82
CA LEU A 331 0.05 33.47 -10.31
C LEU A 331 -1.34 33.88 -10.82
N ILE A 332 -2.03 34.74 -10.06
CA ILE A 332 -3.35 35.27 -10.45
C ILE A 332 -3.26 36.06 -11.75
N SER A 333 -2.29 36.98 -11.83
CA SER A 333 -2.07 37.80 -13.03
C SER A 333 -1.68 36.99 -14.26
N LEU A 334 -0.90 35.92 -14.06
CA LEU A 334 -0.54 34.95 -15.09
C LEU A 334 -1.78 34.26 -15.66
N GLY A 335 -2.67 33.76 -14.76
CA GLY A 335 -3.90 33.13 -15.16
C GLY A 335 -4.83 34.08 -15.91
N GLU A 336 -4.98 35.32 -15.43
CA GLU A 336 -5.76 36.35 -16.12
C GLU A 336 -5.21 36.65 -17.54
N ARG A 337 -3.89 36.80 -17.67
CA ARG A 337 -3.24 37.07 -18.97
C ARG A 337 -3.39 35.92 -19.97
N LEU A 338 -3.33 34.67 -19.49
CA LEU A 338 -3.42 33.49 -20.34
C LEU A 338 -4.87 32.97 -20.51
N GLY A 339 -5.85 33.56 -19.82
CA GLY A 339 -7.24 33.06 -19.82
C GLY A 339 -7.45 31.73 -19.11
N ILE A 340 -6.50 31.34 -18.24
CA ILE A 340 -6.57 30.11 -17.45
C ILE A 340 -7.27 30.42 -16.12
N PRO A 341 -8.34 29.69 -15.71
CA PRO A 341 -8.99 29.93 -14.45
C PRO A 341 -8.02 29.77 -13.27
N VAL A 342 -8.03 30.72 -12.34
CA VAL A 342 -7.30 30.60 -11.07
C VAL A 342 -8.30 30.21 -9.98
N VAL A 343 -7.96 29.20 -9.18
CA VAL A 343 -8.78 28.71 -8.08
C VAL A 343 -8.01 28.78 -6.75
N ALA A 344 -8.71 29.11 -5.67
CA ALA A 344 -8.16 29.07 -4.33
C ALA A 344 -8.40 27.68 -3.72
N THR A 345 -7.33 27.01 -3.30
CA THR A 345 -7.37 25.71 -2.64
C THR A 345 -6.72 25.80 -1.26
N ALA A 346 -7.22 25.04 -0.27
CA ALA A 346 -6.75 25.17 1.12
C ALA A 346 -5.42 24.43 1.37
N ASP A 347 -5.05 23.43 0.57
CA ASP A 347 -3.96 22.47 0.87
C ASP A 347 -4.15 21.86 2.27
N ALA A 348 -5.41 21.48 2.60
CA ALA A 348 -5.79 21.01 3.92
C ALA A 348 -5.19 19.61 4.20
N HIS A 349 -4.63 19.46 5.40
CA HIS A 349 -4.02 18.24 5.89
C HIS A 349 -4.68 17.67 7.15
N TYR A 350 -5.54 18.43 7.79
CA TYR A 350 -6.32 18.03 8.96
C TYR A 350 -7.61 18.86 9.02
N LEU A 351 -8.58 18.41 9.85
CA LEU A 351 -9.92 18.98 9.85
C LEU A 351 -10.02 20.29 10.66
N HIS A 352 -9.58 20.28 11.91
CA HIS A 352 -9.68 21.41 12.82
C HIS A 352 -8.30 21.91 13.24
N LYS A 353 -8.17 23.18 13.63
CA LYS A 353 -6.90 23.77 14.06
C LYS A 353 -6.25 23.01 15.21
N GLU A 354 -7.07 22.45 16.08
CA GLU A 354 -6.63 21.68 17.26
C GLU A 354 -5.95 20.36 16.88
N ASP A 355 -6.17 19.85 15.66
CA ASP A 355 -5.65 18.56 15.19
C ASP A 355 -4.16 18.65 14.77
N LEU A 356 -3.58 19.85 14.74
CA LEU A 356 -2.17 20.06 14.39
C LEU A 356 -1.23 19.22 15.27
N LEU A 357 -1.52 19.16 16.59
CA LEU A 357 -0.70 18.36 17.50
C LEU A 357 -0.75 16.88 17.18
N SER A 358 -1.94 16.31 16.95
CA SER A 358 -2.12 14.91 16.57
C SER A 358 -1.40 14.60 15.27
N ARG A 359 -1.46 15.52 14.27
CA ARG A 359 -0.70 15.41 13.03
C ARG A 359 0.82 15.42 13.27
N ASN A 360 1.34 16.33 14.11
CA ASN A 360 2.78 16.41 14.39
C ASN A 360 3.28 15.15 15.09
N ILE A 361 2.52 14.60 16.02
CA ILE A 361 2.82 13.32 16.67
C ILE A 361 2.89 12.20 15.64
N LEU A 362 1.90 12.12 14.72
CA LEU A 362 1.88 11.11 13.66
C LEU A 362 3.07 11.26 12.69
N ARG A 363 3.44 12.49 12.34
CA ARG A 363 4.59 12.78 11.48
C ARG A 363 5.91 12.37 12.15
N ALA A 364 6.10 12.74 13.42
CA ALA A 364 7.27 12.34 14.20
C ALA A 364 7.38 10.81 14.30
N TYR A 365 6.27 10.12 14.57
CA TYR A 365 6.21 8.65 14.59
C TYR A 365 6.63 8.03 13.25
N ARG A 366 6.29 8.68 12.11
CA ARG A 366 6.68 8.25 10.77
C ARG A 366 8.08 8.72 10.35
N GLY A 367 8.83 9.38 11.23
CA GLY A 367 10.19 9.88 10.98
C GLY A 367 10.23 11.12 10.07
N PHE A 368 9.17 11.91 10.02
CA PHE A 368 9.15 13.22 9.37
C PHE A 368 9.34 14.34 10.40
N ASP A 369 9.92 15.46 9.96
CA ASP A 369 9.96 16.67 10.76
C ASP A 369 8.55 17.19 11.06
N GLU A 370 8.37 17.87 12.20
CA GLU A 370 7.11 18.52 12.52
C GLU A 370 6.75 19.57 11.45
N ASP A 371 5.46 19.78 11.22
CA ASP A 371 5.03 20.94 10.44
C ASP A 371 5.21 22.19 11.34
N ASP A 372 6.07 23.11 10.92
CA ASP A 372 6.19 24.40 11.56
C ASP A 372 4.80 25.01 11.62
N ASP A 373 4.35 25.50 12.75
CA ASP A 373 3.06 26.19 13.05
C ASP A 373 2.18 26.65 11.85
N THR A 374 2.28 25.95 10.74
CA THR A 374 1.58 26.23 9.49
C THR A 374 0.15 25.72 9.62
N ASP A 375 -0.79 26.65 9.56
CA ASP A 375 -2.21 26.35 9.70
C ASP A 375 -2.80 25.72 8.42
N LEU A 376 -2.74 24.38 8.33
CA LEU A 376 -3.22 23.58 7.18
C LEU A 376 -4.58 22.89 7.45
N HIS A 377 -5.44 23.49 8.27
CA HIS A 377 -6.77 22.96 8.54
C HIS A 377 -7.72 23.13 7.34
N PHE A 378 -8.81 22.38 7.35
CA PHE A 378 -9.89 22.52 6.38
C PHE A 378 -10.66 23.82 6.62
N ARG A 379 -10.59 24.74 5.67
CA ARG A 379 -11.20 26.07 5.78
C ARG A 379 -12.58 26.13 5.14
N THR A 380 -13.50 26.82 5.77
CA THR A 380 -14.79 27.19 5.20
C THR A 380 -14.63 28.25 4.11
N THR A 381 -15.69 28.44 3.29
CA THR A 381 -15.68 29.50 2.26
C THR A 381 -15.40 30.88 2.85
N LYS A 382 -15.93 31.17 4.06
CA LYS A 382 -15.71 32.45 4.75
C LYS A 382 -14.23 32.62 5.13
N GLU A 383 -13.65 31.62 5.76
CA GLU A 383 -12.23 31.59 6.12
C GLU A 383 -11.33 31.69 4.89
N MET A 384 -11.67 30.99 3.80
CA MET A 384 -10.92 31.12 2.55
C MET A 384 -10.99 32.55 1.97
N LEU A 385 -12.13 33.24 2.04
CA LEU A 385 -12.23 34.63 1.60
C LEU A 385 -11.40 35.58 2.49
N GLU A 386 -11.33 35.33 3.80
CA GLU A 386 -10.52 36.08 4.75
C GLU A 386 -9.00 35.91 4.46
N GLU A 387 -8.55 34.73 4.00
CA GLU A 387 -7.14 34.49 3.63
C GLU A 387 -6.67 35.29 2.40
N PHE A 388 -7.59 35.73 1.53
CA PHE A 388 -7.29 36.51 0.33
C PHE A 388 -7.64 38.02 0.50
N PHE A 389 -7.52 38.53 1.73
CA PHE A 389 -7.83 39.93 2.12
C PHE A 389 -7.08 40.98 1.27
N TYR A 390 -5.94 40.63 0.71
CA TYR A 390 -5.09 41.48 -0.11
C TYR A 390 -5.61 41.67 -1.54
N LEU A 391 -6.69 41.01 -1.92
CA LEU A 391 -7.37 41.15 -3.21
C LEU A 391 -8.65 41.98 -3.07
N PRO A 392 -9.06 42.68 -4.15
CA PRO A 392 -10.42 43.23 -4.20
C PRO A 392 -11.48 42.12 -4.01
N ASP A 393 -12.59 42.43 -3.29
CA ASP A 393 -13.62 41.45 -2.94
C ASP A 393 -14.13 40.65 -4.17
N GLU A 394 -14.33 41.29 -5.30
CA GLU A 394 -14.76 40.69 -6.55
C GLU A 394 -13.74 39.62 -7.05
N LYS A 395 -12.45 39.95 -6.98
CA LYS A 395 -11.38 39.00 -7.38
C LYS A 395 -11.28 37.83 -6.39
N ALA A 396 -11.34 38.09 -5.09
CA ALA A 396 -11.33 37.05 -4.06
C ALA A 396 -12.52 36.10 -4.25
N ARG A 397 -13.74 36.61 -4.43
CA ARG A 397 -14.91 35.76 -4.72
C ARG A 397 -14.78 35.00 -6.03
N LYS A 398 -14.18 35.58 -7.05
CA LYS A 398 -13.96 34.91 -8.32
C LYS A 398 -13.08 33.67 -8.16
N ILE A 399 -11.97 33.75 -7.43
CA ILE A 399 -11.04 32.61 -7.28
C ILE A 399 -11.51 31.59 -6.22
N VAL A 400 -12.17 32.05 -5.15
CA VAL A 400 -12.63 31.18 -4.06
C VAL A 400 -13.94 30.47 -4.39
N ILE A 401 -14.89 31.14 -5.08
CA ILE A 401 -16.24 30.62 -5.29
C ILE A 401 -16.53 30.36 -6.79
N THR A 402 -16.39 31.37 -7.64
CA THR A 402 -16.88 31.26 -9.02
C THR A 402 -16.06 30.27 -9.82
N ASN A 403 -14.73 30.38 -9.78
CA ASN A 403 -13.86 29.51 -10.57
C ASN A 403 -13.81 28.08 -10.00
N THR A 404 -13.86 27.89 -8.68
CA THR A 404 -13.92 26.56 -8.06
C THR A 404 -15.18 25.81 -8.48
N ASN A 405 -16.33 26.47 -8.44
CA ASN A 405 -17.58 25.90 -8.95
C ASN A 405 -17.55 25.65 -10.47
N LYS A 406 -16.91 26.56 -11.25
CA LYS A 406 -16.75 26.34 -12.69
C LYS A 406 -15.94 25.07 -12.99
N ILE A 407 -14.83 24.83 -12.27
CA ILE A 407 -14.03 23.62 -12.43
C ILE A 407 -14.79 22.38 -11.99
N ALA A 408 -15.47 22.42 -10.83
CA ALA A 408 -16.28 21.30 -10.36
C ALA A 408 -17.38 20.92 -11.36
N ASN A 409 -18.08 21.90 -11.94
CA ASN A 409 -19.14 21.68 -12.93
C ASN A 409 -18.62 21.15 -14.29
N MET A 410 -17.31 21.12 -14.52
CA MET A 410 -16.71 20.45 -15.70
C MET A 410 -16.55 18.95 -15.52
N CYS A 411 -16.79 18.43 -14.31
CA CYS A 411 -16.72 17.02 -13.98
C CYS A 411 -18.14 16.43 -13.95
N GLU A 412 -18.31 15.27 -14.58
CA GLU A 412 -19.53 14.47 -14.46
C GLU A 412 -19.61 13.80 -13.09
N VAL A 413 -20.81 13.38 -12.69
CA VAL A 413 -20.97 12.45 -11.55
C VAL A 413 -20.44 11.09 -11.99
N ILE A 414 -19.47 10.55 -11.23
CA ILE A 414 -18.79 9.31 -11.56
C ILE A 414 -18.95 8.35 -10.40
N ASP A 415 -19.48 7.16 -10.66
CA ASP A 415 -19.51 6.11 -9.67
C ASP A 415 -18.09 5.60 -9.40
N PHE A 416 -17.70 5.61 -8.12
CA PHE A 416 -16.36 5.17 -7.69
C PHE A 416 -16.18 3.68 -7.95
N LEU A 417 -17.19 2.86 -7.67
CA LEU A 417 -17.28 1.44 -7.98
C LEU A 417 -18.55 1.18 -8.81
N PRO A 418 -18.57 0.13 -9.63
CA PRO A 418 -19.81 -0.34 -10.26
C PRO A 418 -20.89 -0.64 -9.22
N GLU A 419 -22.15 -0.36 -9.54
CA GLU A 419 -23.29 -0.63 -8.67
C GLU A 419 -23.62 -2.13 -8.66
N GLY A 420 -23.86 -2.69 -7.47
CA GLY A 420 -24.27 -4.07 -7.28
C GLY A 420 -23.14 -5.09 -7.37
N LYS A 421 -23.52 -6.36 -7.28
CA LYS A 421 -22.59 -7.50 -7.28
C LYS A 421 -22.32 -7.95 -8.72
N HIS A 422 -21.05 -7.97 -9.09
CA HIS A 422 -20.57 -8.45 -10.38
C HIS A 422 -19.91 -9.82 -10.17
N TYR A 423 -20.68 -10.87 -10.31
CA TYR A 423 -20.23 -12.23 -10.12
C TYR A 423 -20.09 -12.96 -11.45
N PRO A 424 -19.22 -13.97 -11.55
CA PRO A 424 -19.24 -14.89 -12.68
C PRO A 424 -20.63 -15.52 -12.79
N TYR A 425 -21.19 -15.56 -13.99
CA TYR A 425 -22.54 -16.07 -14.23
C TYR A 425 -22.56 -17.05 -15.40
N ASN A 426 -23.24 -18.19 -15.19
CA ASN A 426 -23.57 -19.14 -16.24
C ASN A 426 -25.02 -19.63 -16.04
N GLU A 427 -25.84 -19.54 -17.05
CA GLU A 427 -27.27 -19.92 -17.01
C GLU A 427 -27.51 -21.36 -16.57
N ASN A 428 -26.54 -22.26 -16.74
CA ASN A 428 -26.65 -23.68 -16.40
C ASN A 428 -26.20 -24.03 -14.98
N ASP A 429 -25.61 -23.09 -14.23
CA ASP A 429 -24.98 -23.39 -12.93
C ASP A 429 -25.98 -23.95 -11.90
N SER A 430 -27.21 -23.43 -11.85
CA SER A 430 -28.26 -23.94 -10.96
C SER A 430 -28.68 -25.37 -11.28
N ILE A 431 -28.67 -25.74 -12.57
CA ILE A 431 -28.99 -27.11 -13.02
C ILE A 431 -27.82 -28.04 -12.73
N GLU A 432 -26.60 -27.57 -12.97
CA GLU A 432 -25.39 -28.38 -12.76
C GLU A 432 -25.17 -28.71 -11.28
N ILE A 433 -25.25 -27.72 -10.38
CA ILE A 433 -25.05 -27.95 -8.93
C ILE A 433 -26.05 -28.96 -8.37
N ARG A 434 -27.33 -28.84 -8.77
CA ARG A 434 -28.39 -29.80 -8.38
C ARG A 434 -28.06 -31.21 -8.88
N ARG A 435 -27.76 -31.38 -10.16
CA ARG A 435 -27.42 -32.67 -10.78
C ARG A 435 -26.24 -33.35 -10.08
N LEU A 436 -25.20 -32.57 -9.73
CA LEU A 436 -24.02 -33.09 -9.03
C LEU A 436 -24.37 -33.59 -7.63
N CYS A 437 -25.15 -32.83 -6.86
CA CYS A 437 -25.61 -33.20 -5.53
C CYS A 437 -26.52 -34.44 -5.55
N GLU A 438 -27.52 -34.49 -6.43
CA GLU A 438 -28.42 -35.63 -6.59
C GLU A 438 -27.67 -36.92 -7.00
N SER A 439 -26.69 -36.79 -7.90
CA SER A 439 -25.83 -37.90 -8.29
C SER A 439 -25.05 -38.49 -7.11
N LYS A 440 -24.54 -37.63 -6.20
CA LYS A 440 -23.82 -38.07 -5.01
C LYS A 440 -24.75 -38.67 -3.96
N LEU A 441 -25.95 -38.09 -3.76
CA LEU A 441 -27.00 -38.65 -2.90
C LEU A 441 -27.39 -40.06 -3.33
N TRP A 442 -27.60 -40.27 -4.64
CA TRP A 442 -27.88 -41.57 -5.19
C TRP A 442 -26.75 -42.59 -4.92
N LYS A 443 -25.49 -42.16 -5.00
CA LYS A 443 -24.35 -43.05 -4.63
C LYS A 443 -24.37 -43.48 -3.19
N ILE A 444 -24.80 -42.61 -2.26
CA ILE A 444 -24.84 -42.87 -0.81
C ILE A 444 -26.09 -43.68 -0.43
N TYR A 445 -27.27 -43.24 -0.83
CA TYR A 445 -28.55 -43.74 -0.35
C TYR A 445 -29.31 -44.65 -1.34
N LYS A 446 -28.85 -44.69 -2.63
CA LYS A 446 -29.57 -45.34 -3.73
C LYS A 446 -30.97 -44.72 -3.90
N ASP A 447 -32.02 -45.57 -3.95
CA ASP A 447 -33.39 -45.14 -4.11
C ASP A 447 -34.11 -44.80 -2.78
N ASN A 448 -33.38 -44.78 -1.66
CA ASN A 448 -33.92 -44.58 -0.31
C ASN A 448 -33.32 -43.31 0.36
N VAL A 449 -33.36 -42.20 -0.29
CA VAL A 449 -32.93 -40.90 0.30
C VAL A 449 -33.96 -40.52 1.39
N PRO A 450 -33.54 -40.26 2.64
CA PRO A 450 -34.44 -39.76 3.67
C PRO A 450 -35.05 -38.39 3.30
N GLU A 451 -36.34 -38.18 3.56
CA GLU A 451 -37.06 -36.93 3.25
C GLU A 451 -36.36 -35.70 3.85
N GLU A 452 -35.91 -35.79 5.10
CA GLU A 452 -35.18 -34.70 5.77
C GLU A 452 -33.92 -34.26 5.03
N ILE A 453 -33.24 -35.17 4.35
CA ILE A 453 -32.03 -34.88 3.58
C ILE A 453 -32.40 -34.19 2.24
N GLU A 454 -33.46 -34.61 1.59
CA GLU A 454 -33.99 -33.96 0.40
C GLU A 454 -34.51 -32.54 0.71
N GLU A 455 -35.25 -32.36 1.79
CA GLU A 455 -35.69 -31.06 2.26
C GLU A 455 -34.51 -30.14 2.57
N ARG A 456 -33.51 -30.65 3.27
CA ARG A 456 -32.27 -29.91 3.58
C ARG A 456 -31.54 -29.51 2.33
N LEU A 457 -31.34 -30.38 1.33
CA LEU A 457 -30.70 -30.09 0.08
C LEU A 457 -31.46 -28.99 -0.69
N ASN A 458 -32.79 -29.13 -0.79
CA ASN A 458 -33.62 -28.16 -1.49
C ASN A 458 -33.56 -26.77 -0.84
N TRP A 459 -33.55 -26.72 0.50
CA TRP A 459 -33.40 -25.48 1.26
C TRP A 459 -32.03 -24.79 1.01
N GLU A 460 -30.94 -25.55 0.99
CA GLU A 460 -29.60 -25.02 0.72
C GLU A 460 -29.45 -24.55 -0.74
N LEU A 461 -29.94 -25.31 -1.72
CA LEU A 461 -29.89 -24.92 -3.13
C LEU A 461 -30.71 -23.65 -3.40
N GLU A 462 -31.86 -23.47 -2.73
CA GLU A 462 -32.62 -22.24 -2.81
C GLU A 462 -31.85 -21.05 -2.23
N ALA A 463 -31.16 -21.23 -1.09
CA ALA A 463 -30.36 -20.19 -0.48
C ALA A 463 -29.15 -19.77 -1.36
N ILE A 464 -28.48 -20.74 -1.99
CA ILE A 464 -27.41 -20.50 -2.96
C ILE A 464 -27.95 -19.73 -4.18
N HIS A 465 -29.13 -20.09 -4.68
CA HIS A 465 -29.75 -19.41 -5.80
C HIS A 465 -30.15 -17.96 -5.49
N ASN A 466 -30.72 -17.71 -4.30
CA ASN A 466 -31.09 -16.37 -3.88
C ASN A 466 -29.91 -15.38 -3.79
N THR A 467 -28.69 -15.90 -3.63
CA THR A 467 -27.47 -15.10 -3.55
C THR A 467 -26.65 -15.10 -4.84
N ASN A 468 -27.09 -15.83 -5.89
CA ASN A 468 -26.40 -16.00 -7.17
C ASN A 468 -24.95 -16.51 -7.00
N THR A 469 -24.74 -17.45 -6.06
CA THR A 469 -23.38 -17.95 -5.71
C THR A 469 -23.13 -19.39 -6.16
N GLU A 470 -23.96 -19.96 -7.04
CA GLU A 470 -23.79 -21.32 -7.58
C GLU A 470 -22.39 -21.55 -8.18
N PHE A 471 -21.87 -20.54 -8.91
CA PHE A 471 -20.53 -20.59 -9.50
C PHE A 471 -19.43 -20.90 -8.47
N ALA A 472 -19.54 -20.38 -7.24
CA ALA A 472 -18.52 -20.58 -6.21
C ALA A 472 -18.39 -22.06 -5.81
N PHE A 473 -19.53 -22.74 -5.64
CA PHE A 473 -19.56 -24.18 -5.35
C PHE A 473 -19.06 -25.04 -6.52
N ILE A 474 -19.50 -24.69 -7.74
CA ILE A 474 -19.11 -25.42 -8.95
C ILE A 474 -17.60 -25.27 -9.21
N TYR A 475 -17.06 -24.06 -9.06
CA TYR A 475 -15.64 -23.82 -9.27
C TYR A 475 -14.77 -24.55 -8.25
N LEU A 476 -15.18 -24.59 -6.97
CA LEU A 476 -14.49 -25.35 -5.93
C LEU A 476 -14.58 -26.86 -6.19
N HIS A 477 -15.74 -27.37 -6.58
CA HIS A 477 -15.90 -28.78 -6.97
C HIS A 477 -14.95 -29.15 -8.11
N ARG A 478 -14.96 -28.36 -9.21
CA ARG A 478 -14.07 -28.59 -10.35
C ARG A 478 -12.59 -28.44 -9.98
N LEU A 479 -12.27 -27.51 -9.08
CA LEU A 479 -10.91 -27.34 -8.57
C LEU A 479 -10.42 -28.62 -7.87
N ILE A 480 -11.24 -29.18 -6.96
CA ILE A 480 -10.92 -30.39 -6.20
C ILE A 480 -10.77 -31.59 -7.14
N GLU A 481 -11.67 -31.76 -8.12
CA GLU A 481 -11.56 -32.80 -9.14
C GLU A 481 -10.28 -32.66 -9.99
N ASN A 482 -9.96 -31.45 -10.46
CA ASN A 482 -8.77 -31.19 -11.26
C ASN A 482 -7.45 -31.39 -10.47
N LEU A 483 -7.47 -31.13 -9.18
CA LEU A 483 -6.33 -31.39 -8.28
C LEU A 483 -6.21 -32.87 -7.94
N ASN A 484 -7.27 -33.68 -8.17
CA ASN A 484 -7.39 -35.07 -7.75
C ASN A 484 -7.11 -35.26 -6.25
N VAL A 485 -7.67 -34.34 -5.43
CA VAL A 485 -7.50 -34.32 -3.97
C VAL A 485 -8.66 -35.09 -3.33
N ARG A 486 -8.36 -35.86 -2.30
CA ARG A 486 -9.39 -36.47 -1.48
C ARG A 486 -9.99 -35.46 -0.51
N PRO A 487 -11.30 -35.49 -0.16
CA PRO A 487 -11.91 -34.49 0.71
C PRO A 487 -11.24 -34.32 2.08
N PHE A 488 -10.54 -35.32 2.60
CA PHE A 488 -9.83 -35.26 3.88
C PHE A 488 -8.38 -34.71 3.78
N GLU A 489 -7.87 -34.45 2.57
CA GLU A 489 -6.60 -33.78 2.33
C GLU A 489 -6.72 -32.27 2.28
N ILE A 490 -7.94 -31.79 2.47
CA ILE A 490 -8.32 -30.40 2.58
C ILE A 490 -9.24 -30.25 3.78
N ASN A 491 -9.38 -29.06 4.30
CA ASN A 491 -10.45 -28.78 5.24
C ASN A 491 -11.10 -27.41 4.97
N THR A 492 -12.34 -27.31 5.41
CA THR A 492 -13.11 -26.07 5.39
C THR A 492 -12.88 -25.28 6.68
N ARG A 493 -12.86 -23.94 6.54
CA ARG A 493 -12.86 -23.01 7.67
C ARG A 493 -14.25 -22.45 7.92
N GLY A 494 -14.41 -21.77 9.05
CA GLY A 494 -15.68 -21.14 9.39
C GLY A 494 -16.83 -22.15 9.46
N CYS A 495 -17.90 -21.81 8.78
CA CYS A 495 -19.13 -22.61 8.73
C CYS A 495 -19.33 -23.39 7.44
N ALA A 496 -18.37 -23.41 6.53
CA ALA A 496 -18.56 -24.12 5.26
C ALA A 496 -18.87 -25.62 5.45
N GLY A 497 -18.34 -26.25 6.50
CA GLY A 497 -18.68 -27.62 6.88
C GLY A 497 -20.13 -27.82 7.37
N ASN A 498 -20.90 -26.76 7.62
CA ASN A 498 -22.33 -26.86 7.97
C ASN A 498 -23.22 -27.12 6.75
N THR A 499 -22.68 -27.09 5.51
CA THR A 499 -23.51 -27.27 4.32
C THR A 499 -23.45 -28.68 3.75
N LEU A 500 -24.63 -29.24 3.48
CA LEU A 500 -24.78 -30.51 2.83
C LEU A 500 -24.27 -30.45 1.37
N VAL A 501 -24.43 -29.31 0.69
CA VAL A 501 -23.94 -29.10 -0.68
C VAL A 501 -22.41 -29.21 -0.72
N CYS A 502 -21.64 -28.63 0.22
CA CYS A 502 -20.19 -28.79 0.28
C CYS A 502 -19.77 -30.25 0.46
N PHE A 503 -20.48 -30.99 1.31
CA PHE A 503 -20.21 -32.40 1.53
C PHE A 503 -20.48 -33.24 0.26
N LEU A 504 -21.63 -33.02 -0.38
CA LEU A 504 -22.01 -33.75 -1.60
C LEU A 504 -21.10 -33.45 -2.79
N LEU A 505 -20.61 -32.23 -2.90
CA LEU A 505 -19.65 -31.81 -3.95
C LEU A 505 -18.20 -32.20 -3.64
N GLY A 506 -17.92 -32.79 -2.45
CA GLY A 506 -16.58 -33.17 -2.03
C GLY A 506 -15.69 -31.98 -1.63
N ILE A 507 -16.28 -30.83 -1.38
CA ILE A 507 -15.59 -29.62 -0.88
C ILE A 507 -15.25 -29.78 0.60
N SER A 508 -16.02 -30.58 1.34
CA SER A 508 -15.83 -30.89 2.74
C SER A 508 -15.95 -32.39 2.99
N ASP A 509 -15.16 -32.91 3.93
CA ASP A 509 -15.29 -34.29 4.44
C ASP A 509 -16.23 -34.38 5.65
N ILE A 510 -16.85 -33.26 6.04
CA ILE A 510 -17.79 -33.19 7.15
C ILE A 510 -19.20 -33.42 6.62
N ASN A 511 -19.83 -34.51 7.07
CA ASN A 511 -21.27 -34.70 6.85
C ASN A 511 -22.06 -33.89 7.92
N PRO A 512 -22.71 -32.76 7.53
CA PRO A 512 -23.40 -31.92 8.52
C PRO A 512 -24.57 -32.60 9.22
N ILE A 513 -25.15 -33.62 8.62
CA ILE A 513 -26.26 -34.39 9.24
C ILE A 513 -25.72 -35.21 10.40
N GLN A 514 -24.56 -35.85 10.24
CA GLN A 514 -23.94 -36.67 11.27
C GLN A 514 -23.60 -35.89 12.55
N TYR A 515 -23.18 -34.62 12.38
CA TYR A 515 -22.73 -33.73 13.45
C TYR A 515 -23.80 -32.71 13.89
N ASN A 516 -25.06 -32.86 13.44
CA ASN A 516 -26.17 -31.93 13.71
C ASN A 516 -25.77 -30.44 13.47
N LEU A 517 -25.22 -30.12 12.30
CA LEU A 517 -24.76 -28.77 11.95
C LEU A 517 -25.84 -28.02 11.20
N SER A 518 -26.20 -26.83 11.67
CA SER A 518 -27.26 -26.02 11.08
C SER A 518 -26.75 -25.24 9.86
N PRO A 519 -27.52 -25.18 8.72
CA PRO A 519 -27.19 -24.39 7.54
C PRO A 519 -27.37 -22.89 7.76
N TYR A 520 -28.12 -22.50 8.79
CA TYR A 520 -28.42 -21.09 9.06
C TYR A 520 -27.16 -20.25 9.32
N PHE A 521 -26.09 -20.87 9.84
CA PHE A 521 -24.82 -20.17 10.05
C PHE A 521 -24.05 -19.88 8.76
N VAL A 522 -24.37 -20.57 7.67
CA VAL A 522 -23.80 -20.33 6.34
C VAL A 522 -24.64 -19.32 5.57
N PHE A 523 -25.94 -19.59 5.41
CA PHE A 523 -26.81 -18.87 4.48
C PHE A 523 -27.72 -17.82 5.15
N GLY A 524 -27.67 -17.71 6.47
CA GLY A 524 -28.64 -16.95 7.24
C GLY A 524 -29.98 -17.66 7.32
N PHE A 525 -30.79 -17.35 8.34
CA PHE A 525 -32.11 -17.93 8.51
C PHE A 525 -33.06 -17.60 7.34
N ASN A 526 -32.91 -16.41 6.77
CA ASN A 526 -33.72 -15.90 5.65
C ASN A 526 -33.17 -16.20 4.25
N LYS A 527 -32.12 -17.02 4.13
CA LYS A 527 -31.48 -17.43 2.85
C LYS A 527 -30.92 -16.27 2.00
N ILE A 528 -30.44 -15.21 2.62
CA ILE A 528 -29.88 -14.05 1.92
C ILE A 528 -28.42 -13.77 2.22
N LYS A 529 -27.80 -14.57 3.06
CA LYS A 529 -26.38 -14.48 3.36
C LYS A 529 -25.59 -15.31 2.35
N GLU A 530 -24.59 -14.70 1.73
CA GLU A 530 -23.66 -15.41 0.85
C GLU A 530 -22.83 -16.42 1.64
N ALA A 531 -22.61 -17.58 1.06
CA ALA A 531 -21.74 -18.60 1.64
C ALA A 531 -20.28 -18.16 1.53
N ASP A 532 -19.58 -18.14 2.67
CA ASP A 532 -18.13 -17.93 2.77
C ASP A 532 -17.46 -19.30 2.90
N ILE A 533 -16.79 -19.75 1.83
CA ILE A 533 -16.23 -21.10 1.74
C ILE A 533 -14.70 -21.00 1.65
N ASP A 534 -14.07 -20.96 2.81
CA ASP A 534 -12.62 -20.92 2.92
C ASP A 534 -12.04 -22.35 2.93
N LEU A 535 -10.98 -22.58 2.17
CA LEU A 535 -10.33 -23.89 2.07
C LEU A 535 -8.85 -23.82 2.48
N ASN A 536 -8.44 -24.81 3.30
CA ASN A 536 -7.05 -25.06 3.64
C ASN A 536 -6.49 -26.22 2.81
N PHE A 537 -5.30 -26.02 2.27
CA PHE A 537 -4.52 -26.98 1.49
C PHE A 537 -3.10 -27.14 2.06
N SER A 538 -2.33 -28.09 1.59
CA SER A 538 -0.87 -28.01 1.70
C SER A 538 -0.34 -26.82 0.91
N THR A 539 0.84 -26.32 1.28
CA THR A 539 1.49 -25.19 0.57
C THR A 539 1.70 -25.48 -0.91
N ASN A 540 2.05 -26.72 -1.24
CA ASN A 540 2.26 -27.17 -2.61
C ASN A 540 0.93 -27.23 -3.38
N MET A 541 -0.08 -27.82 -2.79
CA MET A 541 -1.41 -27.97 -3.40
C MET A 541 -2.08 -26.61 -3.60
N ARG A 542 -1.94 -25.69 -2.64
CA ARG A 542 -2.42 -24.31 -2.75
C ARG A 542 -1.89 -23.60 -3.98
N LYS A 543 -0.60 -23.75 -4.30
CA LYS A 543 -0.01 -23.13 -5.51
C LYS A 543 -0.66 -23.66 -6.79
N LYS A 544 -0.92 -24.96 -6.86
CA LYS A 544 -1.62 -25.60 -7.98
C LYS A 544 -3.09 -25.12 -8.04
N ALA A 545 -3.77 -25.06 -6.90
CA ALA A 545 -5.15 -24.58 -6.78
C ALA A 545 -5.31 -23.16 -7.36
N ILE A 546 -4.46 -22.23 -6.97
CA ILE A 546 -4.47 -20.84 -7.47
C ILE A 546 -4.25 -20.80 -8.99
N ALA A 547 -3.36 -21.64 -9.51
CA ALA A 547 -3.09 -21.70 -10.96
C ALA A 547 -4.30 -22.22 -11.76
N ILE A 548 -5.01 -23.22 -11.24
CA ILE A 548 -6.23 -23.76 -11.86
C ILE A 548 -7.36 -22.73 -11.80
N TYR A 549 -7.55 -22.10 -10.63
CA TYR A 549 -8.63 -21.15 -10.41
C TYR A 549 -8.57 -19.94 -11.35
N ARG A 550 -7.36 -19.52 -11.75
CA ARG A 550 -7.14 -18.45 -12.72
C ARG A 550 -7.66 -18.73 -14.13
N ASN A 551 -7.89 -20.00 -14.47
CA ASN A 551 -8.29 -20.45 -15.79
C ASN A 551 -9.72 -20.99 -15.84
N CYS A 552 -10.54 -20.70 -14.82
CA CYS A 552 -11.94 -21.12 -14.82
C CYS A 552 -12.77 -20.30 -15.84
N ASP A 553 -13.70 -20.96 -16.51
CA ASP A 553 -14.65 -20.31 -17.41
C ASP A 553 -15.49 -19.27 -16.66
N GLY A 554 -15.85 -18.16 -17.32
CA GLY A 554 -16.61 -17.08 -16.69
C GLY A 554 -15.75 -16.08 -15.88
N ILE A 555 -14.42 -16.30 -15.79
CA ILE A 555 -13.47 -15.41 -15.14
C ILE A 555 -12.53 -14.81 -16.18
N SER A 556 -12.43 -13.48 -16.28
CA SER A 556 -11.46 -12.84 -17.16
C SER A 556 -10.06 -12.76 -16.53
N SER A 557 -9.98 -12.55 -15.23
CA SER A 557 -8.73 -12.55 -14.47
C SER A 557 -8.96 -12.70 -12.96
N THR A 558 -7.88 -12.99 -12.23
CA THR A 558 -7.88 -13.02 -10.76
C THR A 558 -6.78 -12.12 -10.21
N VAL A 559 -7.03 -11.52 -9.07
CA VAL A 559 -6.05 -10.68 -8.35
C VAL A 559 -6.11 -10.98 -6.86
N LEU A 560 -4.96 -10.91 -6.17
CA LEU A 560 -4.95 -11.09 -4.70
C LEU A 560 -5.61 -9.89 -4.03
N ALA A 561 -6.42 -10.15 -3.03
CA ALA A 561 -7.00 -9.11 -2.20
C ALA A 561 -5.92 -8.37 -1.40
N SER A 562 -6.12 -7.08 -1.16
CA SER A 562 -5.34 -6.30 -0.20
C SER A 562 -6.15 -5.99 1.05
N THR A 563 -5.43 -5.75 2.14
CA THR A 563 -5.94 -5.16 3.38
C THR A 563 -5.13 -3.92 3.73
N GLU A 564 -5.71 -3.03 4.51
CA GLU A 564 -5.03 -1.84 5.00
C GLU A 564 -4.36 -2.12 6.34
N ILE A 565 -3.20 -1.50 6.55
CA ILE A 565 -2.57 -1.37 7.85
C ILE A 565 -2.90 0.03 8.33
N CYS A 566 -3.55 0.11 9.48
CA CYS A 566 -3.88 1.36 10.15
C CYS A 566 -3.20 1.44 11.50
N VAL A 567 -3.05 2.66 12.02
CA VAL A 567 -2.53 2.89 13.37
C VAL A 567 -3.46 2.21 14.38
N SER A 568 -2.93 1.23 15.12
CA SER A 568 -3.66 0.59 16.23
C SER A 568 -3.66 1.49 17.46
N GLU A 569 -4.47 1.17 18.45
CA GLU A 569 -4.48 1.86 19.72
C GLU A 569 -3.11 1.82 20.42
N GLU A 570 -2.48 0.65 20.45
CA GLU A 570 -1.13 0.47 21.02
C GLU A 570 -0.09 1.31 20.30
N MET A 571 -0.10 1.32 18.96
CA MET A 571 0.80 2.15 18.16
C MET A 571 0.59 3.64 18.44
N ALA A 572 -0.66 4.07 18.62
CA ALA A 572 -0.99 5.45 18.95
C ALA A 572 -0.46 5.86 20.34
N TYR A 573 -0.57 4.98 21.35
CA TYR A 573 0.03 5.22 22.67
C TYR A 573 1.55 5.35 22.59
N VAL A 574 2.22 4.45 21.86
CA VAL A 574 3.68 4.50 21.65
C VAL A 574 4.09 5.81 20.95
N ALA A 575 3.35 6.22 19.91
CA ALA A 575 3.62 7.47 19.21
C ALA A 575 3.54 8.70 20.13
N VAL A 576 2.53 8.75 21.01
CA VAL A 576 2.38 9.84 22.00
C VAL A 576 3.49 9.82 23.04
N GLU A 577 3.86 8.65 23.56
CA GLU A 577 4.93 8.49 24.55
C GLU A 577 6.30 8.92 23.99
N ASP A 578 6.63 8.46 22.79
CA ASP A 578 7.86 8.84 22.10
C ASP A 578 7.92 10.35 21.83
N TYR A 579 6.80 10.96 21.42
CA TYR A 579 6.72 12.40 21.20
C TYR A 579 6.94 13.20 22.50
N GLN A 580 6.28 12.80 23.60
CA GLN A 580 6.45 13.43 24.92
C GLN A 580 7.91 13.38 25.39
N LYS A 581 8.53 12.20 25.21
CA LYS A 581 9.93 11.98 25.61
C LYS A 581 10.90 12.81 24.77
N ASN A 582 10.73 12.85 23.45
CA ASN A 582 11.65 13.54 22.55
C ASN A 582 11.54 15.08 22.68
N ASN A 583 10.36 15.59 23.01
CA ASN A 583 10.08 17.02 23.12
C ASN A 583 10.09 17.52 24.58
N ASN A 584 10.36 16.68 25.57
CA ASN A 584 10.30 17.01 26.99
C ASN A 584 8.97 17.64 27.43
N VAL A 585 7.85 17.14 26.91
CA VAL A 585 6.50 17.60 27.25
C VAL A 585 5.73 16.49 27.96
N ILE A 586 4.80 16.86 28.83
CA ILE A 586 3.91 15.90 29.52
C ILE A 586 2.48 16.34 29.25
N PHE A 587 1.68 15.44 28.69
CA PHE A 587 0.24 15.66 28.47
C PHE A 587 -0.56 15.09 29.64
N SER A 588 -1.73 15.68 29.89
CA SER A 588 -2.70 15.09 30.82
C SER A 588 -3.28 13.79 30.24
N GLU A 589 -3.75 12.93 31.11
CA GLU A 589 -4.33 11.62 30.72
C GLU A 589 -5.48 11.77 29.70
N ASP A 590 -6.36 12.76 29.92
CA ASP A 590 -7.47 13.04 29.00
C ASP A 590 -6.97 13.53 27.64
N LYS A 591 -5.89 14.33 27.61
CA LYS A 591 -5.28 14.78 26.36
C LYS A 591 -4.63 13.63 25.61
N VAL A 592 -3.95 12.71 26.30
CA VAL A 592 -3.40 11.48 25.70
C VAL A 592 -4.51 10.63 25.09
N LYS A 593 -5.59 10.38 25.83
CA LYS A 593 -6.74 9.62 25.33
C LYS A 593 -7.34 10.25 24.06
N LYS A 594 -7.50 11.58 24.06
CA LYS A 594 -8.02 12.29 22.88
C LYS A 594 -7.10 12.10 21.67
N ILE A 595 -5.79 12.32 21.83
CA ILE A 595 -4.81 12.15 20.74
C ILE A 595 -4.79 10.71 20.24
N VAL A 596 -4.84 9.71 21.12
CA VAL A 596 -4.90 8.30 20.76
C VAL A 596 -6.12 8.01 19.88
N ILE A 597 -7.30 8.55 20.25
CA ILE A 597 -8.52 8.42 19.45
C ILE A 597 -8.35 9.08 18.07
N ASP A 598 -7.72 10.25 18.00
CA ASP A 598 -7.48 10.98 16.75
C ASP A 598 -6.52 10.23 15.82
N LEU A 599 -5.57 9.48 16.38
CA LEU A 599 -4.57 8.70 15.62
C LEU A 599 -5.07 7.32 15.20
N GLN A 600 -6.02 6.72 15.93
CA GLN A 600 -6.55 5.40 15.61
C GLN A 600 -7.17 5.35 14.21
N ASN A 601 -7.01 4.22 13.54
CA ASN A 601 -7.53 3.94 12.20
C ASN A 601 -6.97 4.85 11.08
N VAL A 602 -5.94 5.67 11.36
CA VAL A 602 -5.25 6.41 10.31
C VAL A 602 -4.46 5.41 9.44
N TYR A 603 -4.69 5.47 8.13
CA TYR A 603 -4.04 4.59 7.17
C TYR A 603 -2.51 4.77 7.19
N GLU A 604 -1.78 3.66 7.17
CA GLU A 604 -0.32 3.62 7.09
C GLU A 604 0.18 2.98 5.79
N ASP A 605 -0.25 1.77 5.52
CA ASP A 605 0.22 1.00 4.36
C ASP A 605 -0.82 -0.05 3.97
N LYS A 606 -0.59 -0.73 2.86
CA LYS A 606 -1.37 -1.86 2.39
C LYS A 606 -0.60 -3.18 2.56
N ARG A 607 -1.32 -4.21 2.94
CA ARG A 607 -0.81 -5.57 3.08
C ARG A 607 -1.54 -6.49 2.13
N VAL A 608 -0.84 -7.47 1.58
CA VAL A 608 -1.51 -8.56 0.86
C VAL A 608 -2.33 -9.42 1.82
N ASN A 609 -3.55 -9.74 1.44
CA ASN A 609 -4.26 -10.87 2.03
C ASN A 609 -3.78 -12.14 1.31
N PRO A 610 -2.97 -12.98 1.96
CA PRO A 610 -2.31 -14.08 1.29
C PRO A 610 -3.28 -15.15 0.80
N SER A 611 -4.49 -15.23 1.34
CA SER A 611 -5.51 -16.24 1.01
C SER A 611 -6.53 -15.74 -0.01
N GLY A 612 -6.87 -14.45 0.01
CA GLY A 612 -7.98 -13.90 -0.75
C GLY A 612 -7.67 -13.72 -2.24
N ILE A 613 -8.44 -14.39 -3.07
CA ILE A 613 -8.41 -14.28 -4.53
C ILE A 613 -9.69 -13.59 -4.97
N VAL A 614 -9.58 -12.37 -5.49
CA VAL A 614 -10.70 -11.62 -6.05
C VAL A 614 -10.93 -12.05 -7.49
N LEU A 615 -12.16 -12.37 -7.84
CA LEU A 615 -12.55 -12.82 -9.16
C LEU A 615 -13.05 -11.64 -9.99
N ILE A 616 -12.53 -11.50 -11.20
CA ILE A 616 -13.00 -10.51 -12.17
C ILE A 616 -13.86 -11.24 -13.21
N PRO A 617 -15.14 -10.92 -13.32
CA PRO A 617 -16.06 -11.60 -14.25
C PRO A 617 -15.63 -11.48 -15.70
N GLN A 618 -16.09 -12.41 -16.52
CA GLN A 618 -15.83 -12.39 -17.96
C GLN A 618 -16.43 -11.12 -18.62
N GLY A 619 -15.59 -10.42 -19.37
CA GLY A 619 -15.96 -9.17 -20.05
C GLY A 619 -15.50 -7.91 -19.29
N ASP A 620 -15.15 -8.03 -18.01
CA ASP A 620 -14.65 -6.93 -17.20
C ASP A 620 -13.12 -6.94 -17.09
N GLU A 621 -12.55 -5.80 -16.77
CA GLU A 621 -11.13 -5.63 -16.43
C GLU A 621 -10.97 -5.22 -14.96
N VAL A 622 -9.84 -5.55 -14.34
CA VAL A 622 -9.57 -5.17 -12.94
C VAL A 622 -9.72 -3.65 -12.74
N GLN A 623 -9.33 -2.86 -13.75
CA GLN A 623 -9.37 -1.40 -13.71
C GLN A 623 -10.78 -0.80 -13.84
N ASP A 624 -11.81 -1.60 -14.03
CA ASP A 624 -13.19 -1.14 -13.88
C ASP A 624 -13.54 -0.97 -12.39
N TYR A 625 -12.84 -1.67 -11.50
CA TYR A 625 -13.07 -1.74 -10.05
C TYR A 625 -11.96 -1.07 -9.23
N THR A 626 -10.69 -1.34 -9.53
CA THR A 626 -9.54 -0.92 -8.72
C THR A 626 -8.27 -0.82 -9.57
N PRO A 627 -7.35 0.10 -9.25
CA PRO A 627 -5.99 -0.03 -9.73
C PRO A 627 -5.34 -1.31 -9.18
N LEU A 628 -4.19 -1.68 -9.73
CA LEU A 628 -3.32 -2.72 -9.18
C LEU A 628 -2.18 -2.10 -8.37
N ALA A 629 -1.86 -2.74 -7.24
CA ALA A 629 -0.60 -2.56 -6.55
C ALA A 629 0.24 -3.84 -6.68
N PHE A 630 1.52 -3.79 -6.31
CA PHE A 630 2.41 -4.93 -6.44
C PHE A 630 3.21 -5.13 -5.15
N THR A 631 3.32 -6.38 -4.72
CA THR A 631 4.18 -6.78 -3.60
C THR A 631 5.66 -6.71 -3.98
N LYS A 632 6.57 -6.83 -3.00
CA LYS A 632 8.02 -6.85 -3.24
C LYS A 632 8.45 -7.99 -4.19
N ASP A 633 7.76 -9.11 -4.15
CA ASP A 633 7.94 -10.26 -5.04
C ASP A 633 7.11 -10.17 -6.35
N LYS A 634 6.64 -8.97 -6.70
CA LYS A 634 5.94 -8.61 -7.95
C LYS A 634 4.60 -9.31 -8.17
N ARG A 635 3.94 -9.80 -7.13
CA ARG A 635 2.56 -10.28 -7.23
C ARG A 635 1.60 -9.11 -7.28
N ALA A 636 0.63 -9.16 -8.20
CA ALA A 636 -0.44 -8.16 -8.29
C ALA A 636 -1.44 -8.33 -7.14
N ILE A 637 -1.79 -7.22 -6.51
CA ILE A 637 -2.83 -7.12 -5.47
C ILE A 637 -3.79 -5.99 -5.82
N THR A 638 -5.00 -6.04 -5.29
CA THR A 638 -5.93 -4.91 -5.41
C THR A 638 -5.34 -3.67 -4.76
N TYR A 639 -5.52 -2.50 -5.37
CA TYR A 639 -5.07 -1.24 -4.76
C TYR A 639 -5.99 -0.84 -3.60
N PHE A 640 -7.30 -1.02 -3.77
CA PHE A 640 -8.30 -0.78 -2.72
C PHE A 640 -8.42 -1.97 -1.79
N ASN A 641 -8.66 -1.70 -0.52
CA ASN A 641 -8.99 -2.70 0.48
C ASN A 641 -10.26 -3.46 0.05
N TYR A 642 -10.20 -4.79 0.03
CA TYR A 642 -11.33 -5.61 -0.35
C TYR A 642 -12.51 -5.39 0.59
N TYR A 643 -12.33 -5.52 1.89
CA TYR A 643 -13.41 -5.53 2.88
C TYR A 643 -14.16 -4.20 3.02
N TYR A 644 -13.50 -3.07 2.74
CA TYR A 644 -14.15 -1.76 2.84
C TYR A 644 -14.67 -1.23 1.51
N ARG A 645 -14.25 -1.80 0.38
CA ARG A 645 -14.54 -1.25 -0.94
C ARG A 645 -15.09 -2.28 -1.92
N LEU A 646 -14.37 -3.38 -2.15
CA LEU A 646 -14.65 -4.31 -3.24
C LEU A 646 -15.65 -5.41 -2.88
N ASP A 647 -15.86 -5.70 -1.60
CA ASP A 647 -16.80 -6.69 -1.08
C ASP A 647 -18.25 -6.45 -1.55
N ASN A 648 -18.61 -5.18 -1.80
CA ASN A 648 -19.93 -4.81 -2.31
C ASN A 648 -20.15 -5.09 -3.80
N CYS A 649 -19.08 -5.35 -4.56
CA CYS A 649 -19.17 -5.51 -6.02
C CYS A 649 -18.48 -6.75 -6.59
N LEU A 650 -17.50 -7.33 -5.91
CA LEU A 650 -16.72 -8.47 -6.41
C LEU A 650 -16.70 -9.63 -5.41
N PHE A 651 -16.62 -10.84 -5.92
CA PHE A 651 -16.48 -12.04 -5.10
C PHE A 651 -15.02 -12.33 -4.78
N LYS A 652 -14.76 -12.75 -3.54
CA LYS A 652 -13.44 -13.19 -3.05
C LYS A 652 -13.51 -14.65 -2.64
N GLN A 653 -12.57 -15.44 -3.12
CA GLN A 653 -12.37 -16.82 -2.69
C GLN A 653 -11.12 -16.93 -1.82
N ASP A 654 -11.24 -17.47 -0.61
CA ASP A 654 -10.09 -17.73 0.25
C ASP A 654 -9.54 -19.15 0.05
N ILE A 655 -8.29 -19.22 -0.40
CA ILE A 655 -7.51 -20.45 -0.58
C ILE A 655 -6.24 -20.33 0.27
N LEU A 656 -6.21 -21.02 1.40
CA LEU A 656 -5.16 -20.93 2.40
C LEU A 656 -4.19 -22.12 2.35
N SER A 657 -3.01 -21.95 2.91
CA SER A 657 -2.14 -23.07 3.27
C SER A 657 -2.27 -23.35 4.77
N HIS A 658 -2.22 -24.62 5.12
CA HIS A 658 -2.25 -25.04 6.50
C HIS A 658 -1.20 -26.11 6.78
N PHE A 659 -0.47 -25.93 7.85
CA PHE A 659 0.68 -26.70 8.24
C PHE A 659 0.41 -28.21 8.40
N CYS A 660 -0.76 -28.59 8.96
CA CYS A 660 -1.17 -29.99 9.07
C CYS A 660 -1.14 -30.72 7.72
N PHE A 661 -1.57 -30.06 6.64
CA PHE A 661 -1.58 -30.67 5.31
C PHE A 661 -0.20 -30.77 4.69
N ASP A 662 0.72 -29.84 5.00
CA ASP A 662 2.13 -29.98 4.62
C ASP A 662 2.77 -31.19 5.29
N MET A 663 2.44 -31.47 6.57
CA MET A 663 2.90 -32.66 7.26
C MET A 663 2.27 -33.94 6.70
N LEU A 664 0.94 -33.96 6.49
CA LEU A 664 0.23 -35.11 5.92
C LEU A 664 0.78 -35.47 4.54
N GLU A 665 0.98 -34.49 3.63
CA GLU A 665 1.56 -34.72 2.30
C GLU A 665 2.96 -35.35 2.40
N LYS A 666 3.82 -34.89 3.31
CA LYS A 666 5.14 -35.46 3.52
C LYS A 666 5.12 -36.83 4.16
N LEU A 667 4.23 -37.07 5.13
CA LEU A 667 4.10 -38.39 5.78
C LEU A 667 3.63 -39.42 4.78
N GLU A 668 2.64 -39.14 3.95
CA GLU A 668 2.20 -40.00 2.88
C GLU A 668 3.32 -40.28 1.88
N GLU A 669 4.08 -39.27 1.48
CA GLU A 669 5.22 -39.44 0.56
C GLU A 669 6.30 -40.39 1.11
N ILE A 670 6.59 -40.34 2.41
CA ILE A 670 7.67 -41.13 3.04
C ILE A 670 7.18 -42.53 3.40
N THR A 671 5.94 -42.67 3.88
CA THR A 671 5.41 -43.97 4.36
C THR A 671 4.75 -44.77 3.26
N GLY A 672 4.23 -44.13 2.22
CA GLY A 672 3.39 -44.71 1.20
C GLY A 672 1.97 -45.06 1.68
N ASP A 673 1.64 -44.72 2.93
CA ASP A 673 0.34 -44.98 3.56
C ASP A 673 -0.38 -43.66 3.82
N MET A 674 -1.66 -43.64 3.46
CA MET A 674 -2.60 -42.61 3.89
C MET A 674 -3.91 -43.28 4.29
N PRO A 675 -4.25 -43.26 5.57
CA PRO A 675 -5.48 -43.91 6.04
C PRO A 675 -6.71 -43.19 5.45
N ASP A 676 -7.43 -43.89 4.54
CA ASP A 676 -8.59 -43.32 3.84
C ASP A 676 -9.80 -43.21 4.78
N GLU A 677 -10.02 -44.21 5.63
CA GLU A 677 -11.10 -44.25 6.61
C GLU A 677 -10.52 -44.42 8.00
N LEU A 678 -10.61 -43.41 8.84
CA LEU A 678 -10.33 -43.48 10.27
C LEU A 678 -11.60 -43.45 11.04
N THR A 679 -11.68 -44.34 12.04
CA THR A 679 -12.75 -44.29 13.05
C THR A 679 -12.33 -43.30 14.15
N TYR A 680 -13.17 -42.31 14.41
CA TYR A 680 -12.89 -41.31 15.45
C TYR A 680 -13.24 -41.82 16.87
N CYS A 681 -12.99 -43.10 17.12
CA CYS A 681 -13.15 -43.77 18.38
C CYS A 681 -11.97 -44.70 18.73
N GLU A 682 -10.83 -44.56 18.04
CA GLU A 682 -9.63 -45.34 18.30
C GLU A 682 -9.02 -45.00 19.66
N PRO A 683 -8.99 -45.91 20.65
CA PRO A 683 -8.51 -45.61 21.98
C PRO A 683 -7.06 -45.13 22.01
N GLU A 684 -6.20 -45.72 21.19
CA GLU A 684 -4.77 -45.43 21.13
C GLU A 684 -4.51 -43.95 20.68
N ILE A 685 -5.34 -43.43 19.76
CA ILE A 685 -5.24 -42.03 19.34
C ILE A 685 -5.81 -41.12 20.42
N MET A 686 -6.92 -41.51 21.02
CA MET A 686 -7.52 -40.72 22.10
C MET A 686 -6.59 -40.58 23.31
N GLU A 687 -5.76 -41.62 23.62
CA GLU A 687 -4.75 -41.57 24.68
C GLU A 687 -3.72 -40.43 24.49
N LEU A 688 -3.46 -39.96 23.28
CA LEU A 688 -2.57 -38.83 23.04
C LEU A 688 -3.04 -37.52 23.71
N PHE A 689 -4.34 -37.41 23.97
CA PHE A 689 -4.98 -36.24 24.59
C PHE A 689 -5.16 -36.34 26.11
N PHE A 690 -4.59 -37.38 26.73
CA PHE A 690 -4.58 -37.58 28.19
C PHE A 690 -3.22 -37.24 28.79
N ASP A 691 -3.24 -36.79 30.05
CA ASP A 691 -2.02 -36.51 30.81
C ASP A 691 -1.46 -37.81 31.42
N PHE A 692 -0.29 -38.21 30.92
CA PHE A 692 0.47 -39.31 31.51
C PHE A 692 1.73 -38.75 32.19
N ASN A 693 1.69 -38.61 33.51
CA ASN A 693 2.82 -38.10 34.31
C ASN A 693 3.34 -36.69 33.90
N GLY A 694 2.48 -35.82 33.49
CA GLY A 694 2.79 -34.46 33.12
C GLY A 694 3.12 -34.26 31.65
N VAL A 695 3.07 -35.33 30.83
CA VAL A 695 3.31 -35.26 29.37
C VAL A 695 2.06 -35.70 28.62
N MET A 696 1.64 -34.89 27.63
CA MET A 696 0.55 -35.21 26.71
C MET A 696 1.10 -35.50 25.33
N GLY A 697 0.64 -36.61 24.72
CA GLY A 697 1.11 -36.99 23.37
C GLY A 697 0.70 -35.98 22.29
N CYS A 698 -0.33 -35.21 22.51
CA CYS A 698 -0.83 -34.22 21.58
C CYS A 698 0.00 -32.91 21.53
N GLU A 699 0.97 -32.70 22.43
CA GLU A 699 1.84 -31.52 22.43
C GLU A 699 2.71 -31.38 21.15
N GLU A 700 2.82 -32.42 20.36
CA GLU A 700 3.50 -32.43 19.06
C GLU A 700 2.54 -32.39 17.86
N LEU A 701 1.23 -32.30 18.10
CA LEU A 701 0.25 -32.14 17.04
C LEU A 701 0.07 -30.64 16.73
N PRO A 702 0.16 -30.21 15.45
CA PRO A 702 0.27 -28.78 15.12
C PRO A 702 -0.74 -27.84 15.76
N ASP A 703 -2.02 -28.17 15.70
CA ASP A 703 -3.06 -27.30 16.25
C ASP A 703 -3.23 -27.46 17.76
N PHE A 704 -2.54 -28.41 18.39
CA PHE A 704 -2.52 -28.66 19.83
C PHE A 704 -1.25 -28.16 20.52
N MET A 705 -0.26 -27.62 19.79
CA MET A 705 0.96 -27.02 20.35
C MET A 705 0.71 -25.73 21.15
N VAL A 706 -0.54 -25.33 21.31
CA VAL A 706 -0.92 -24.09 22.01
C VAL A 706 -1.01 -24.37 23.51
N GLN A 707 -0.19 -23.67 24.32
CA GLN A 707 -0.13 -23.85 25.77
C GLN A 707 -1.50 -23.75 26.44
N GLY A 708 -2.34 -22.80 26.03
CA GLY A 708 -3.70 -22.65 26.55
C GLY A 708 -4.60 -23.88 26.31
N LEU A 709 -4.45 -24.52 25.13
CA LEU A 709 -5.23 -25.71 24.81
C LEU A 709 -4.81 -26.92 25.70
N ILE A 710 -3.51 -27.06 25.94
CA ILE A 710 -3.00 -28.12 26.85
C ILE A 710 -3.54 -27.94 28.28
N GLU A 711 -3.59 -26.71 28.76
CA GLU A 711 -4.17 -26.41 30.09
C GLU A 711 -5.67 -26.75 30.17
N ILE A 712 -6.42 -26.44 29.12
CA ILE A 712 -7.84 -26.77 29.01
C ILE A 712 -8.02 -28.29 28.97
N LEU A 713 -7.23 -29.04 28.20
CA LEU A 713 -7.29 -30.50 28.12
C LEU A 713 -7.08 -31.18 29.51
N LYS A 714 -6.09 -30.69 30.28
CA LYS A 714 -5.80 -31.20 31.64
C LYS A 714 -6.93 -31.00 32.62
N LYS A 715 -7.70 -29.93 32.47
CA LYS A 715 -8.83 -29.60 33.34
C LYS A 715 -10.15 -30.22 32.86
N ALA A 716 -10.43 -30.17 31.58
CA ALA A 716 -11.69 -30.64 31.00
C ALA A 716 -11.74 -32.16 30.80
N MET A 717 -10.60 -32.83 30.62
CA MET A 717 -10.45 -34.29 30.47
C MET A 717 -11.48 -34.90 29.49
N PRO A 718 -11.46 -34.59 28.18
CA PRO A 718 -12.43 -35.10 27.22
C PRO A 718 -12.34 -36.63 27.10
N LYS A 719 -13.48 -37.31 27.00
CA LYS A 719 -13.55 -38.78 26.99
C LYS A 719 -13.75 -39.37 25.60
N ASN A 720 -14.10 -38.56 24.63
CA ASN A 720 -14.45 -38.99 23.28
C ASN A 720 -14.17 -37.87 22.30
N PHE A 721 -14.30 -38.16 21.00
CA PHE A 721 -14.05 -37.21 19.90
C PHE A 721 -14.90 -35.94 19.99
N ASP A 722 -16.19 -36.06 20.32
CA ASP A 722 -17.08 -34.89 20.39
C ASP A 722 -16.69 -33.93 21.54
N GLU A 723 -16.33 -34.50 22.70
CA GLU A 723 -15.81 -33.70 23.82
C GLU A 723 -14.46 -33.07 23.51
N LEU A 724 -13.60 -33.76 22.73
CA LEU A 724 -12.34 -33.20 22.26
C LEU A 724 -12.57 -32.01 21.30
N VAL A 725 -13.57 -32.10 20.40
CA VAL A 725 -14.01 -31.00 19.54
C VAL A 725 -14.47 -29.78 20.35
N LYS A 726 -15.24 -30.04 21.45
CA LYS A 726 -15.67 -28.98 22.37
C LYS A 726 -14.47 -28.29 23.03
N VAL A 727 -13.53 -29.07 23.58
CA VAL A 727 -12.30 -28.52 24.18
C VAL A 727 -11.49 -27.68 23.20
N PHE A 728 -11.39 -28.15 21.98
CA PHE A 728 -10.73 -27.37 20.90
C PHE A 728 -11.46 -26.02 20.69
N ALA A 729 -12.79 -26.03 20.56
CA ALA A 729 -13.57 -24.81 20.36
C ALA A 729 -13.47 -23.83 21.55
N LEU A 730 -13.40 -24.32 22.79
CA LEU A 730 -13.21 -23.52 24.00
C LEU A 730 -11.90 -22.71 23.98
N CYS A 731 -10.82 -23.30 23.45
CA CYS A 731 -9.52 -22.64 23.38
C CYS A 731 -9.52 -21.48 22.36
N TYR A 732 -10.18 -21.67 21.23
CA TYR A 732 -10.15 -20.69 20.12
C TYR A 732 -11.30 -19.67 20.16
N GLY A 733 -12.21 -19.79 21.14
CA GLY A 733 -13.20 -18.75 21.46
C GLY A 733 -12.57 -17.66 22.34
N THR A 734 -13.20 -16.49 22.38
CA THR A 734 -12.76 -15.38 23.25
C THR A 734 -13.71 -15.24 24.43
N ASP A 735 -13.17 -15.29 25.65
CA ASP A 735 -13.92 -15.26 26.94
C ASP A 735 -14.93 -16.39 27.05
N VAL A 736 -14.63 -17.52 26.46
CA VAL A 736 -15.44 -18.73 26.52
C VAL A 736 -14.93 -19.70 27.63
N TRP A 737 -13.60 -19.78 27.81
CA TRP A 737 -12.98 -20.66 28.81
C TRP A 737 -12.73 -19.97 30.14
N SER A 738 -11.74 -19.07 30.21
CA SER A 738 -11.31 -18.43 31.46
C SER A 738 -12.44 -17.58 32.07
N ASP A 739 -12.62 -17.72 33.41
CA ASP A 739 -13.71 -17.06 34.15
C ASP A 739 -15.13 -17.34 33.61
N ASN A 740 -15.30 -18.40 32.79
CA ASN A 740 -16.57 -18.81 32.20
C ASN A 740 -16.75 -20.34 32.31
N ALA A 741 -16.52 -21.09 31.22
CA ALA A 741 -16.68 -22.55 31.21
C ALA A 741 -15.84 -23.27 32.29
N GLU A 742 -14.61 -22.79 32.52
CA GLU A 742 -13.74 -23.29 33.59
C GLU A 742 -14.42 -23.26 34.97
N LEU A 743 -14.98 -22.10 35.33
CA LEU A 743 -15.68 -21.96 36.62
C LEU A 743 -16.94 -22.82 36.72
N LEU A 744 -17.68 -22.99 35.61
CA LEU A 744 -18.89 -23.82 35.57
C LEU A 744 -18.56 -25.28 35.81
N LEU A 745 -17.47 -25.78 35.18
CA LEU A 745 -16.97 -27.15 35.39
C LEU A 745 -16.44 -27.36 36.82
N GLU A 746 -15.59 -26.46 37.34
CA GLU A 746 -15.01 -26.53 38.68
C GLU A 746 -16.09 -26.50 39.78
N GLN A 747 -17.17 -25.75 39.56
CA GLN A 747 -18.29 -25.64 40.50
C GLN A 747 -19.33 -26.73 40.30
N GLY A 748 -19.19 -27.63 39.32
CA GLY A 748 -20.15 -28.66 38.98
C GLY A 748 -21.54 -28.12 38.60
N LYS A 749 -21.59 -26.92 38.02
CA LYS A 749 -22.84 -26.29 37.58
C LYS A 749 -23.30 -26.75 36.20
N ALA A 750 -22.35 -27.20 35.38
CA ALA A 750 -22.60 -27.81 34.09
C ALA A 750 -21.49 -28.80 33.76
N ASP A 751 -21.80 -29.82 32.98
CA ASP A 751 -20.84 -30.79 32.48
C ASP A 751 -20.24 -30.33 31.13
N LEU A 752 -19.10 -30.92 30.70
CA LEU A 752 -18.45 -30.61 29.43
C LEU A 752 -19.40 -30.78 28.22
N SER A 753 -20.35 -31.74 28.32
CA SER A 753 -21.36 -31.94 27.28
C SER A 753 -22.38 -30.78 27.16
N GLU A 754 -22.60 -30.04 28.25
CA GLU A 754 -23.64 -29.00 28.34
C GLU A 754 -23.12 -27.58 28.10
N ILE A 755 -21.83 -27.31 28.42
CA ILE A 755 -21.26 -25.96 28.32
C ILE A 755 -21.27 -25.42 26.88
N ILE A 756 -21.35 -24.12 26.78
CA ILE A 756 -21.26 -23.41 25.50
C ILE A 756 -19.79 -23.38 25.06
N SER A 757 -19.42 -24.16 24.03
CA SER A 757 -18.10 -24.14 23.44
C SER A 757 -18.11 -23.53 22.03
N SER A 758 -19.22 -23.66 21.33
CA SER A 758 -19.41 -23.19 19.93
C SER A 758 -20.79 -22.55 19.77
N ARG A 759 -20.97 -21.89 18.61
CA ARG A 759 -22.30 -21.35 18.27
C ARG A 759 -23.35 -22.44 18.06
N ASP A 760 -22.94 -23.58 17.53
CA ASP A 760 -23.84 -24.71 17.30
C ASP A 760 -24.30 -25.29 18.63
N ASP A 761 -23.44 -25.43 19.67
CA ASP A 761 -23.83 -25.86 21.02
C ASP A 761 -24.88 -24.94 21.62
N MET A 762 -24.66 -23.63 21.46
CA MET A 762 -25.57 -22.62 21.99
C MET A 762 -26.94 -22.70 21.33
N TYR A 763 -26.94 -22.80 19.98
CA TYR A 763 -28.16 -22.95 19.21
C TYR A 763 -28.92 -24.21 19.56
N ASP A 764 -28.24 -25.37 19.55
CA ASP A 764 -28.86 -26.68 19.89
C ASP A 764 -29.45 -26.69 21.29
N PHE A 765 -28.76 -26.08 22.28
CA PHE A 765 -29.26 -25.99 23.65
C PHE A 765 -30.59 -25.23 23.72
N MET A 766 -30.69 -24.10 23.00
CA MET A 766 -31.91 -23.29 22.98
C MET A 766 -33.07 -24.01 22.26
N ILE A 767 -32.80 -24.69 21.13
CA ILE A 767 -33.79 -25.50 20.43
C ILE A 767 -34.33 -26.62 21.33
N ASN A 768 -33.46 -27.31 22.06
CA ASN A 768 -33.83 -28.36 23.00
C ASN A 768 -34.66 -27.83 24.21
N LYS A 769 -34.60 -26.53 24.48
CA LYS A 769 -35.46 -25.86 25.49
C LYS A 769 -36.78 -25.36 24.91
N GLY A 770 -37.05 -25.58 23.60
CA GLY A 770 -38.29 -25.22 22.94
C GLY A 770 -38.33 -23.77 22.42
N ILE A 771 -37.18 -23.09 22.32
CA ILE A 771 -37.07 -21.77 21.68
C ILE A 771 -37.13 -21.99 20.18
N ASP A 772 -37.87 -21.15 19.48
CA ASP A 772 -38.00 -21.24 18.01
C ASP A 772 -36.69 -20.98 17.31
N GLU A 773 -36.51 -21.55 16.12
CA GLU A 773 -35.26 -21.52 15.35
C GLU A 773 -34.77 -20.10 15.00
N ALA A 774 -35.70 -19.20 14.67
CA ALA A 774 -35.35 -17.83 14.28
C ALA A 774 -34.79 -17.04 15.47
N THR A 775 -35.46 -17.15 16.62
CA THR A 775 -35.02 -16.53 17.90
C THR A 775 -33.72 -17.13 18.36
N ALA A 776 -33.57 -18.44 18.36
CA ALA A 776 -32.33 -19.15 18.73
C ALA A 776 -31.16 -18.72 17.82
N TYR A 777 -31.38 -18.63 16.51
CA TYR A 777 -30.39 -18.14 15.55
C TYR A 777 -29.98 -16.68 15.85
N LEU A 778 -30.93 -15.77 16.07
CA LEU A 778 -30.65 -14.37 16.34
C LEU A 778 -29.85 -14.18 17.63
N ILE A 779 -30.24 -14.85 18.72
CA ILE A 779 -29.51 -14.80 19.99
C ILE A 779 -28.06 -15.31 19.78
N THR A 780 -27.91 -16.46 19.12
CA THR A 780 -26.58 -17.01 18.82
C THR A 780 -25.70 -16.06 18.04
N GLU A 781 -26.24 -15.40 16.99
CA GLU A 781 -25.49 -14.45 16.18
C GLU A 781 -25.05 -13.18 16.94
N GLN A 782 -25.86 -12.72 17.90
CA GLN A 782 -25.52 -11.58 18.76
C GLN A 782 -24.41 -11.96 19.76
N VAL A 783 -24.58 -13.09 20.46
CA VAL A 783 -23.62 -13.55 21.47
C VAL A 783 -22.26 -13.87 20.83
N ARG A 784 -22.23 -14.57 19.69
CA ARG A 784 -20.96 -14.92 19.03
C ARG A 784 -20.15 -13.72 18.57
N LYS A 785 -20.76 -12.56 18.37
CA LYS A 785 -20.11 -11.29 18.03
C LYS A 785 -19.76 -10.45 19.26
N GLY A 786 -20.04 -10.96 20.46
CA GLY A 786 -19.79 -10.26 21.70
C GLY A 786 -20.76 -9.11 22.02
N GLU A 787 -21.86 -8.99 21.25
CA GLU A 787 -22.78 -7.86 21.41
C GLU A 787 -23.36 -7.81 22.84
N TRP A 788 -23.62 -8.95 23.45
CA TRP A 788 -24.12 -9.04 24.85
C TRP A 788 -23.04 -8.72 25.87
N ALA A 789 -21.80 -9.10 25.64
CA ALA A 789 -20.67 -8.84 26.52
C ALA A 789 -20.30 -7.35 26.59
N TYR A 790 -20.56 -6.60 25.53
CA TYR A 790 -20.31 -5.15 25.46
C TYR A 790 -21.54 -4.30 25.78
N ASP A 791 -22.71 -4.92 26.07
CA ASP A 791 -23.93 -4.16 26.35
C ASP A 791 -23.99 -3.69 27.81
N HIS A 792 -23.91 -2.37 27.98
CA HIS A 792 -24.11 -1.70 29.28
C HIS A 792 -25.48 -1.02 29.40
N SER A 793 -26.38 -1.23 28.40
CA SER A 793 -27.63 -0.48 28.25
C SER A 793 -28.89 -1.34 28.47
N ASN A 794 -28.75 -2.62 28.80
CA ASN A 794 -29.83 -3.62 28.89
C ASN A 794 -30.64 -3.76 27.55
N ARG A 795 -30.01 -3.56 26.43
CA ARG A 795 -30.61 -3.65 25.09
C ARG A 795 -31.21 -5.02 24.81
N TYR A 796 -30.61 -6.07 25.39
CA TYR A 796 -30.99 -7.46 25.11
C TYR A 796 -31.91 -8.06 26.21
N SER A 797 -32.50 -7.24 27.08
CA SER A 797 -33.39 -7.68 28.17
C SER A 797 -34.59 -8.50 27.69
N GLU A 798 -35.14 -8.22 26.53
CA GLU A 798 -36.23 -8.99 25.90
C GLU A 798 -35.81 -10.43 25.60
N TYR A 799 -34.64 -10.63 24.98
CA TYR A 799 -34.13 -11.99 24.72
C TYR A 799 -33.78 -12.76 26.00
N ILE A 800 -33.24 -12.06 27.00
CA ILE A 800 -33.00 -12.66 28.32
C ILE A 800 -34.33 -13.10 28.93
N GLY A 801 -35.38 -12.34 28.78
CA GLY A 801 -36.75 -12.74 29.22
C GLY A 801 -37.22 -14.02 28.52
N ILE A 802 -37.05 -14.12 27.19
CA ILE A 802 -37.40 -15.32 26.43
C ILE A 802 -36.63 -16.54 26.95
N LEU A 803 -35.33 -16.42 27.23
CA LEU A 803 -34.53 -17.51 27.81
C LEU A 803 -35.02 -17.92 29.20
N GLN A 804 -35.41 -16.99 30.04
CA GLN A 804 -35.96 -17.25 31.37
C GLN A 804 -37.31 -17.94 31.31
N ASP A 805 -38.18 -17.49 30.40
CA ASP A 805 -39.52 -18.10 30.21
C ASP A 805 -39.41 -19.54 29.67
N ALA A 806 -38.40 -19.85 28.88
CA ALA A 806 -38.07 -21.20 28.43
C ALA A 806 -37.33 -22.03 29.46
N ALA A 807 -37.23 -21.57 30.70
CA ALA A 807 -36.52 -22.23 31.80
C ALA A 807 -35.05 -22.58 31.46
N VAL A 808 -34.39 -21.72 30.70
CA VAL A 808 -32.94 -21.82 30.45
C VAL A 808 -32.21 -21.54 31.77
N PRO A 809 -31.20 -22.35 32.17
CA PRO A 809 -30.48 -22.16 33.41
C PRO A 809 -29.78 -20.79 33.50
N GLU A 810 -29.72 -20.19 34.68
CA GLU A 810 -29.07 -18.91 34.92
C GLU A 810 -27.59 -18.90 34.50
N TRP A 811 -26.88 -20.03 34.70
CA TRP A 811 -25.48 -20.15 34.30
C TRP A 811 -25.31 -19.99 32.78
N PHE A 812 -26.27 -20.45 31.96
CA PHE A 812 -26.22 -20.29 30.50
C PHE A 812 -26.33 -18.82 30.11
N ILE A 813 -27.31 -18.10 30.65
CA ILE A 813 -27.51 -16.67 30.40
C ILE A 813 -26.27 -15.86 30.83
N TRP A 814 -25.74 -16.20 32.03
CA TRP A 814 -24.54 -15.59 32.57
C TRP A 814 -23.32 -15.83 31.65
N SER A 815 -23.17 -17.05 31.12
CA SER A 815 -22.13 -17.36 30.15
C SER A 815 -22.27 -16.55 28.85
N CYS A 816 -23.50 -16.42 28.29
CA CYS A 816 -23.78 -15.63 27.12
C CYS A 816 -23.36 -14.15 27.27
N CYS A 817 -23.53 -13.56 28.46
CA CYS A 817 -23.13 -12.18 28.75
C CYS A 817 -21.61 -11.97 28.88
N LYS A 818 -20.81 -13.02 28.89
CA LYS A 818 -19.35 -12.94 28.96
C LYS A 818 -18.66 -13.17 27.62
N ILE A 819 -19.25 -14.00 26.77
CA ILE A 819 -18.67 -14.45 25.52
C ILE A 819 -18.50 -13.28 24.56
N ARG A 820 -17.26 -13.08 24.04
CA ARG A 820 -16.96 -12.11 23.00
C ARG A 820 -16.84 -12.72 21.62
N TYR A 821 -16.45 -13.98 21.51
CA TYR A 821 -16.41 -14.71 20.25
C TYR A 821 -16.61 -16.21 20.44
N LEU A 822 -17.52 -16.81 19.66
CA LEU A 822 -17.74 -18.26 19.60
C LEU A 822 -17.10 -18.87 18.35
N PHE A 823 -16.31 -19.89 18.56
CA PHE A 823 -15.70 -20.66 17.48
C PHE A 823 -16.75 -21.55 16.76
N PRO A 824 -16.64 -21.75 15.42
CA PRO A 824 -17.56 -22.63 14.69
C PRO A 824 -17.30 -24.12 15.00
N ARG A 825 -18.33 -24.90 15.30
CA ARG A 825 -18.21 -26.36 15.56
C ARG A 825 -17.65 -27.09 14.33
N ALA A 826 -18.12 -26.76 13.10
CA ALA A 826 -17.63 -27.38 11.87
C ALA A 826 -16.12 -27.19 11.69
N GLN A 827 -15.62 -25.99 11.98
CA GLN A 827 -14.18 -25.73 11.93
C GLN A 827 -13.41 -26.51 12.98
N ALA A 828 -13.92 -26.60 14.21
CA ALA A 828 -13.31 -27.42 15.27
C ALA A 828 -13.24 -28.90 14.86
N ILE A 829 -14.34 -29.48 14.33
CA ILE A 829 -14.36 -30.83 13.78
C ILE A 829 -13.27 -31.00 12.71
N SER A 830 -13.19 -30.08 11.77
CA SER A 830 -12.24 -30.13 10.66
C SER A 830 -10.77 -30.18 11.16
N TYR A 831 -10.42 -29.34 12.13
CA TYR A 831 -9.08 -29.30 12.70
C TYR A 831 -8.76 -30.51 13.57
N VAL A 832 -9.70 -30.95 14.42
CA VAL A 832 -9.51 -32.15 15.23
C VAL A 832 -9.36 -33.39 14.34
N LYS A 833 -10.15 -33.54 13.26
CA LYS A 833 -10.00 -34.62 12.28
C LYS A 833 -8.61 -34.65 11.63
N SER A 834 -8.10 -33.51 11.22
CA SER A 834 -6.75 -33.41 10.62
C SER A 834 -5.67 -33.80 11.63
N ASN A 835 -5.76 -33.36 12.87
CA ASN A 835 -4.81 -33.72 13.92
C ASN A 835 -4.97 -35.17 14.41
N TRP A 836 -6.20 -35.73 14.39
CA TRP A 836 -6.42 -37.14 14.62
C TRP A 836 -5.68 -38.04 13.62
N ARG A 837 -5.71 -37.64 12.36
CA ARG A 837 -4.97 -38.31 11.29
C ARG A 837 -3.45 -38.24 11.50
N LEU A 838 -2.95 -37.06 11.93
CA LEU A 838 -1.54 -36.91 12.34
C LEU A 838 -1.19 -37.75 13.55
N GLY A 839 -2.11 -37.89 14.52
CA GLY A 839 -1.98 -38.75 15.67
C GLY A 839 -1.86 -40.25 15.28
N TRP A 840 -2.60 -40.67 14.24
CA TRP A 840 -2.47 -42.01 13.67
C TRP A 840 -1.04 -42.24 13.14
N TYR A 841 -0.46 -41.32 12.39
CA TYR A 841 0.93 -41.40 11.93
C TYR A 841 1.92 -41.39 13.10
N LYS A 842 1.69 -40.59 14.13
CA LYS A 842 2.53 -40.50 15.32
C LYS A 842 2.62 -41.88 16.04
N ILE A 843 1.55 -42.64 16.05
CA ILE A 843 1.50 -43.98 16.67
C ILE A 843 2.11 -45.04 15.76
N HIS A 844 1.73 -45.08 14.46
CA HIS A 844 2.12 -46.15 13.56
C HIS A 844 3.48 -45.91 12.85
N TYR A 845 3.93 -44.66 12.75
CA TYR A 845 5.17 -44.24 12.06
C TYR A 845 5.95 -43.22 12.89
N SER A 846 6.18 -43.49 14.16
CA SER A 846 6.73 -42.59 15.16
C SER A 846 8.07 -41.96 14.76
N GLU A 847 9.01 -42.74 14.18
CA GLU A 847 10.31 -42.22 13.75
C GLU A 847 10.19 -41.19 12.63
N GLN A 848 9.34 -41.50 11.61
CA GLN A 848 9.11 -40.61 10.47
C GLN A 848 8.39 -39.33 10.91
N TYR A 849 7.41 -39.48 11.80
CA TYR A 849 6.65 -38.37 12.39
C TYR A 849 7.58 -37.40 13.14
N THR A 850 8.39 -37.91 14.07
CA THR A 850 9.32 -37.08 14.88
C THR A 850 10.31 -36.34 14.00
N LYS A 851 10.86 -37.01 12.99
CA LYS A 851 11.79 -36.35 12.05
C LYS A 851 11.13 -35.20 11.29
N ILE A 852 9.90 -35.36 10.86
CA ILE A 852 9.16 -34.30 10.17
C ILE A 852 8.86 -33.12 11.10
N VAL A 853 8.46 -33.38 12.35
CA VAL A 853 8.25 -32.32 13.35
C VAL A 853 9.54 -31.52 13.60
N GLU A 854 10.67 -32.20 13.76
CA GLU A 854 11.99 -31.56 13.95
C GLU A 854 12.38 -30.69 12.75
N ASP A 855 12.19 -31.20 11.51
CA ASP A 855 12.47 -30.45 10.29
C ASP A 855 11.63 -29.14 10.21
N PHE A 856 10.36 -29.22 10.60
CA PHE A 856 9.47 -28.06 10.56
C PHE A 856 9.76 -27.04 11.67
N ILE A 857 10.05 -27.47 12.89
CA ILE A 857 10.42 -26.57 14.00
C ILE A 857 11.73 -25.82 13.66
N SER A 858 12.64 -26.44 12.92
CA SER A 858 13.90 -25.81 12.50
C SER A 858 13.73 -24.69 11.45
N ILE A 859 12.58 -24.66 10.75
CA ILE A 859 12.30 -23.71 9.67
C ILE A 859 11.44 -22.51 10.18
N SER A 860 10.69 -22.72 11.28
CA SER A 860 9.85 -21.68 11.90
C SER A 860 10.64 -20.78 12.86
#